data_c890655ed30eb361bfb07b2d180a54cb
#
_entry.id   c890655ed30eb361bfb07b2d180a54cb
#
_cell.length_a   1.000
_cell.length_b   1.000
_cell.length_c   1.000
_cell.angle_alpha   90.00
_cell.angle_beta   90.00
_cell.angle_gamma   90.00
#
_symmetry.space_group_name_H-M   'P 1'
#
loop_
_entity.id
_entity.type
_entity.pdbx_description
1 polymer ?
#
loop_
_entity_poly.entity_id
_entity_poly.type
_entity_poly.pdbx_seq_one_letter_code
_entity_poly.pdbx_strand_id
1 'polypeptide(L)'
;MNDKNIIKLPRGGYLVTTPIGPIQFGSPPETIKDTMKMECGVPQFFVLPNNFFNWLKGISVAEVEFPIYYNFFLRKKKTYIVCNKEQHVRFLNILRESLFGPEKIDLTNEFNSFNNESSIPNIQSEIDYFRHNLEFSDLVEFLIFKDNKVKYEGITIKLDDNGTFNVFTKDEEIATIPGNIEYVMTYDIGKRLPEPFKPPLFGVTCLGSSHGFDPAENTSGFIIWINHFGIMVDPPINTTEWLRDSNVNPKLVDSIILTHCHADHDAGTFQKILEEGRINVYTTETIINSFLRKYAALTDTSRDYLIKLFKFRPLKIGTPEFIHTARFELFYTLHSIPTIGFKMEFQDKSFTYSSDHNNDPDLHKKLLGDKIINKDRFDELSNFPWNSDIIYHEAGIPPLHTPLATLNAKEDKIRKRTHVYHISQKDFEKGETYLKRLGFGIENTLYFDVKTPEYEKSYQILGTLNFLDLFDDMPISKAREFISIVKEEKFKKGELLIKRGTFGDKFYVIASGNVAVITDDLEKRKIYGPCDYFGEAALVTGNKRAADVVAETDVVLYTIEKDKFLHFIEGTELEKTLQNLAERRDSETWNILSTSPSLQILTSTQKTFIEAVLNQYEITKPGVILKEGQKLDDIYIIRDGEVTVTQKSKKVAKLKRGDFIGTMESVYKKRSACYTFTNESPVLLYKIHSSDILKFIDKNPGLIMKLTYDFGKK
;
A
#
# COMPACT_ATOMS: atom_id res chain seq x y z
N MET A 1 31.11 -22.66 0.26
CA MET A 1 29.62 -22.85 0.19
C MET A 1 29.29 -23.34 -1.19
N ASN A 2 28.51 -24.39 -1.31
CA ASN A 2 28.16 -24.95 -2.64
C ASN A 2 27.01 -24.16 -3.25
N ASP A 3 27.30 -23.01 -3.89
CA ASP A 3 26.29 -22.14 -4.52
C ASP A 3 25.62 -22.75 -5.77
N LYS A 4 26.06 -23.93 -6.18
CA LYS A 4 25.59 -24.59 -7.43
C LYS A 4 24.12 -25.02 -7.39
N ASN A 5 23.55 -25.23 -6.20
CA ASN A 5 22.17 -25.70 -6.03
C ASN A 5 21.19 -24.59 -5.69
N ILE A 6 21.66 -23.35 -5.50
CA ILE A 6 20.86 -22.21 -5.05
C ILE A 6 20.65 -21.23 -6.21
N ILE A 7 19.41 -20.87 -6.47
CA ILE A 7 19.03 -19.81 -7.40
C ILE A 7 18.29 -18.73 -6.59
N LYS A 8 18.81 -17.50 -6.58
CA LYS A 8 18.07 -16.34 -6.07
C LYS A 8 17.04 -15.90 -7.11
N LEU A 9 15.78 -15.84 -6.73
CA LEU A 9 14.71 -15.42 -7.63
C LEU A 9 14.74 -13.90 -7.85
N PRO A 10 14.40 -13.41 -9.06
CA PRO A 10 14.41 -11.98 -9.40
C PRO A 10 13.61 -11.10 -8.43
N ARG A 11 12.43 -11.57 -7.98
CA ARG A 11 11.56 -10.84 -7.03
C ARG A 11 11.90 -11.11 -5.56
N GLY A 12 12.96 -11.91 -5.30
CA GLY A 12 13.36 -12.35 -3.97
C GLY A 12 12.92 -13.76 -3.67
N GLY A 13 13.44 -14.31 -2.55
CA GLY A 13 13.34 -15.72 -2.25
C GLY A 13 14.41 -16.56 -2.95
N TYR A 14 14.46 -17.83 -2.64
CA TYR A 14 15.49 -18.75 -3.12
C TYR A 14 14.87 -20.05 -3.59
N LEU A 15 15.41 -20.59 -4.66
CA LEU A 15 15.09 -21.91 -5.16
C LEU A 15 16.28 -22.84 -4.93
N VAL A 16 16.06 -23.98 -4.29
CA VAL A 16 17.07 -25.01 -4.08
C VAL A 16 16.72 -26.23 -4.92
N THR A 17 17.64 -26.62 -5.80
CA THR A 17 17.49 -27.84 -6.60
C THR A 17 17.76 -29.07 -5.75
N THR A 18 16.82 -30.02 -5.72
CA THR A 18 16.93 -31.26 -4.95
C THR A 18 16.49 -32.47 -5.78
N PRO A 19 16.79 -33.70 -5.35
CA PRO A 19 16.33 -34.92 -6.04
C PRO A 19 14.80 -35.07 -6.13
N ILE A 20 14.04 -34.46 -5.23
CA ILE A 20 12.57 -34.49 -5.26
C ILE A 20 11.96 -33.33 -6.06
N GLY A 21 12.79 -32.50 -6.68
CA GLY A 21 12.42 -31.29 -7.41
C GLY A 21 12.85 -30.02 -6.67
N PRO A 22 12.51 -28.86 -7.24
CA PRO A 22 12.86 -27.57 -6.64
C PRO A 22 12.06 -27.28 -5.36
N ILE A 23 12.76 -26.75 -4.34
CA ILE A 23 12.17 -26.26 -3.10
C ILE A 23 12.35 -24.75 -3.07
N GLN A 24 11.25 -24.00 -2.91
CA GLN A 24 11.29 -22.54 -2.79
C GLN A 24 11.27 -22.09 -1.33
N PHE A 25 12.21 -21.21 -0.96
CA PHE A 25 12.33 -20.60 0.36
C PHE A 25 11.85 -19.15 0.30
N GLY A 26 10.74 -18.88 0.98
CA GLY A 26 10.01 -17.63 0.88
C GLY A 26 9.32 -17.45 -0.47
N SER A 27 8.22 -16.74 -0.46
CA SER A 27 7.43 -16.44 -1.66
C SER A 27 6.98 -14.99 -1.62
N PRO A 28 7.87 -14.02 -1.93
CA PRO A 28 7.45 -12.65 -2.20
C PRO A 28 6.39 -12.60 -3.29
N PRO A 29 5.59 -11.52 -3.36
CA PRO A 29 4.54 -11.38 -4.35
C PRO A 29 5.05 -11.61 -5.78
N GLU A 30 4.22 -12.29 -6.56
CA GLU A 30 4.48 -12.59 -7.97
C GLU A 30 5.71 -13.47 -8.27
N THR A 31 6.35 -14.13 -7.29
CA THR A 31 7.47 -15.06 -7.57
C THR A 31 7.06 -16.26 -8.41
N ILE A 32 5.77 -16.59 -8.48
CA ILE A 32 5.25 -17.56 -9.44
C ILE A 32 5.62 -17.17 -10.89
N LYS A 33 5.60 -15.87 -11.22
CA LYS A 33 5.98 -15.35 -12.55
C LYS A 33 7.46 -15.62 -12.87
N ASP A 34 8.33 -15.63 -11.85
CA ASP A 34 9.75 -15.97 -12.02
C ASP A 34 9.90 -17.48 -12.31
N THR A 35 9.27 -18.32 -11.50
CA THR A 35 9.40 -19.78 -11.62
C THR A 35 8.70 -20.35 -12.83
N MET A 36 7.61 -19.72 -13.32
CA MET A 36 6.96 -20.11 -14.60
C MET A 36 7.87 -19.94 -15.83
N LYS A 37 8.87 -19.06 -15.77
CA LYS A 37 9.85 -18.84 -16.84
C LYS A 37 11.03 -19.81 -16.78
N MET A 38 11.17 -20.57 -15.70
CA MET A 38 12.28 -21.50 -15.49
C MET A 38 11.96 -22.90 -16.05
N GLU A 39 12.98 -23.62 -16.45
CA GLU A 39 12.84 -25.01 -16.93
C GLU A 39 12.24 -25.95 -15.87
N CYS A 40 12.57 -25.73 -14.58
CA CYS A 40 12.01 -26.50 -13.48
C CYS A 40 10.54 -26.20 -13.19
N GLY A 41 10.02 -25.07 -13.70
CA GLY A 41 8.64 -24.61 -13.49
C GLY A 41 8.32 -24.26 -12.04
N VAL A 42 7.01 -24.13 -11.76
CA VAL A 42 6.51 -23.77 -10.43
C VAL A 42 6.79 -24.90 -9.42
N PRO A 43 7.45 -24.64 -8.27
CA PRO A 43 7.71 -25.64 -7.26
C PRO A 43 6.45 -26.23 -6.64
N GLN A 44 6.56 -27.46 -6.12
CA GLN A 44 5.54 -28.04 -5.23
C GLN A 44 5.86 -27.80 -3.75
N PHE A 45 7.10 -27.54 -3.40
CA PHE A 45 7.58 -27.40 -2.03
C PHE A 45 7.94 -25.95 -1.73
N PHE A 46 7.34 -25.42 -0.66
CA PHE A 46 7.56 -24.06 -0.17
C PHE A 46 7.95 -24.09 1.31
N VAL A 47 9.06 -23.46 1.65
CA VAL A 47 9.47 -23.24 3.05
C VAL A 47 9.08 -21.81 3.42
N LEU A 48 8.23 -21.67 4.43
CA LEU A 48 7.80 -20.35 4.87
C LEU A 48 8.97 -19.61 5.55
N PRO A 49 9.16 -18.32 5.25
CA PRO A 49 10.20 -17.51 5.89
C PRO A 49 9.89 -17.30 7.37
N ASN A 50 10.89 -16.91 8.16
CA ASN A 50 10.69 -16.66 9.60
C ASN A 50 9.64 -15.57 9.86
N ASN A 51 9.59 -14.53 8.99
CA ASN A 51 8.55 -13.54 9.01
C ASN A 51 7.76 -13.60 7.69
N PHE A 52 6.44 -13.54 7.78
CA PHE A 52 5.56 -13.53 6.61
C PHE A 52 5.44 -12.17 5.94
N PHE A 53 5.78 -11.10 6.64
CA PHE A 53 5.54 -9.75 6.20
C PHE A 53 6.78 -8.86 6.29
N ASN A 54 7.05 -8.14 5.23
CA ASN A 54 8.08 -7.10 5.19
C ASN A 54 7.46 -5.74 5.49
N TRP A 55 7.60 -5.28 6.73
CA TRP A 55 7.02 -4.02 7.21
C TRP A 55 7.56 -2.78 6.52
N LEU A 56 8.83 -2.78 6.11
CA LEU A 56 9.46 -1.65 5.43
C LEU A 56 8.85 -1.43 4.04
N LYS A 57 8.44 -2.51 3.39
CA LYS A 57 7.83 -2.49 2.05
C LYS A 57 6.31 -2.60 2.07
N GLY A 58 5.72 -2.96 3.22
CA GLY A 58 4.27 -3.14 3.35
C GLY A 58 3.72 -4.34 2.59
N ILE A 59 4.51 -5.43 2.43
CA ILE A 59 4.14 -6.58 1.60
C ILE A 59 4.34 -7.91 2.31
N SER A 60 3.56 -8.92 1.90
CA SER A 60 3.79 -10.31 2.26
C SER A 60 5.06 -10.85 1.58
N VAL A 61 5.81 -11.72 2.27
CA VAL A 61 6.89 -12.52 1.67
C VAL A 61 6.59 -14.03 1.77
N ALA A 62 5.33 -14.37 2.02
CA ALA A 62 4.80 -15.73 2.14
C ALA A 62 3.54 -15.89 1.26
N GLU A 63 3.54 -15.32 0.05
CA GLU A 63 2.43 -15.42 -0.89
C GLU A 63 2.54 -16.73 -1.69
N VAL A 64 1.78 -17.74 -1.30
CA VAL A 64 1.78 -19.08 -1.93
C VAL A 64 0.42 -19.40 -2.58
N GLU A 65 -0.51 -18.46 -2.58
CA GLU A 65 -1.86 -18.62 -3.12
C GLU A 65 -1.83 -19.09 -4.59
N PHE A 66 -1.15 -18.35 -5.47
CA PHE A 66 -1.05 -18.69 -6.89
C PHE A 66 -0.31 -20.01 -7.15
N PRO A 67 0.83 -20.33 -6.49
CA PRO A 67 1.42 -21.65 -6.57
C PRO A 67 0.48 -22.79 -6.21
N ILE A 68 -0.37 -22.63 -5.16
CA ILE A 68 -1.35 -23.63 -4.77
C ILE A 68 -2.39 -23.85 -5.88
N TYR A 69 -2.97 -22.76 -6.39
CA TYR A 69 -3.90 -22.84 -7.53
C TYR A 69 -3.27 -23.49 -8.75
N TYR A 70 -2.07 -23.08 -9.13
CA TYR A 70 -1.34 -23.62 -10.27
C TYR A 70 -1.08 -25.14 -10.13
N ASN A 71 -0.56 -25.55 -8.99
CA ASN A 71 -0.28 -26.95 -8.73
C ASN A 71 -1.54 -27.80 -8.72
N PHE A 72 -2.58 -27.36 -8.04
CA PHE A 72 -3.82 -28.15 -7.89
C PHE A 72 -4.66 -28.17 -9.16
N PHE A 73 -5.03 -27.00 -9.69
CA PHE A 73 -5.98 -26.95 -10.82
C PHE A 73 -5.32 -27.29 -12.17
N LEU A 74 -4.09 -26.86 -12.41
CA LEU A 74 -3.42 -27.08 -13.69
C LEU A 74 -2.58 -28.35 -13.71
N ARG A 75 -1.87 -28.67 -12.62
CA ARG A 75 -0.96 -29.83 -12.58
C ARG A 75 -1.53 -31.04 -11.86
N LYS A 76 -2.70 -30.92 -11.21
CA LYS A 76 -3.34 -31.98 -10.40
C LYS A 76 -2.44 -32.51 -9.29
N LYS A 77 -1.71 -31.63 -8.63
CA LYS A 77 -0.74 -31.95 -7.57
C LYS A 77 -1.00 -31.08 -6.33
N LYS A 78 -0.73 -31.65 -5.16
CA LYS A 78 -0.72 -30.89 -3.89
C LYS A 78 0.51 -29.99 -3.80
N THR A 79 0.39 -28.92 -3.02
CA THR A 79 1.50 -28.08 -2.62
C THR A 79 1.93 -28.44 -1.20
N TYR A 80 3.22 -28.62 -0.96
CA TYR A 80 3.81 -28.94 0.34
C TYR A 80 4.34 -27.67 0.99
N ILE A 81 3.89 -27.39 2.23
CA ILE A 81 4.30 -26.20 2.98
C ILE A 81 5.08 -26.61 4.22
N VAL A 82 6.36 -26.27 4.24
CA VAL A 82 7.26 -26.49 5.37
C VAL A 82 7.21 -25.27 6.30
N CYS A 83 6.84 -25.49 7.57
CA CYS A 83 6.66 -24.41 8.54
C CYS A 83 6.74 -24.92 9.98
N ASN A 84 6.81 -24.00 10.96
CA ASN A 84 6.62 -24.35 12.36
C ASN A 84 5.13 -24.40 12.75
N LYS A 85 4.83 -24.84 13.97
CA LYS A 85 3.45 -25.01 14.45
C LYS A 85 2.67 -23.68 14.52
N GLU A 86 3.31 -22.58 14.91
CA GLU A 86 2.69 -21.26 14.98
C GLU A 86 2.41 -20.72 13.58
N GLN A 87 3.39 -20.81 12.68
CA GLN A 87 3.24 -20.45 11.28
C GLN A 87 2.11 -21.23 10.60
N HIS A 88 1.96 -22.52 10.90
CA HIS A 88 0.87 -23.34 10.36
C HIS A 88 -0.50 -22.76 10.68
N VAL A 89 -0.77 -22.40 11.96
CA VAL A 89 -2.05 -21.80 12.37
C VAL A 89 -2.32 -20.48 11.64
N ARG A 90 -1.32 -19.61 11.58
CA ARG A 90 -1.43 -18.32 10.89
C ARG A 90 -1.65 -18.50 9.39
N PHE A 91 -0.91 -19.42 8.78
CA PHE A 91 -0.97 -19.63 7.33
C PHE A 91 -2.32 -20.23 6.88
N LEU A 92 -2.93 -21.10 7.69
CA LEU A 92 -4.30 -21.58 7.44
C LEU A 92 -5.31 -20.43 7.40
N ASN A 93 -5.18 -19.43 8.28
CA ASN A 93 -6.06 -18.26 8.25
C ASN A 93 -5.86 -17.42 6.98
N ILE A 94 -4.61 -17.28 6.51
CA ILE A 94 -4.32 -16.58 5.24
C ILE A 94 -4.98 -17.32 4.08
N LEU A 95 -4.75 -18.63 3.96
CA LEU A 95 -5.30 -19.45 2.89
C LEU A 95 -6.84 -19.51 2.92
N ARG A 96 -7.43 -19.50 4.11
CA ARG A 96 -8.90 -19.45 4.21
C ARG A 96 -9.44 -18.21 3.51
N GLU A 97 -8.98 -17.02 3.89
CA GLU A 97 -9.53 -15.77 3.36
C GLU A 97 -9.25 -15.60 1.86
N SER A 98 -8.14 -16.10 1.35
CA SER A 98 -7.77 -15.96 -0.05
C SER A 98 -8.29 -17.09 -0.95
N LEU A 99 -8.35 -18.36 -0.47
CA LEU A 99 -8.77 -19.48 -1.32
C LEU A 99 -10.24 -19.85 -1.14
N PHE A 100 -10.76 -19.72 0.08
CA PHE A 100 -12.09 -20.21 0.45
C PHE A 100 -13.05 -19.10 0.89
N GLY A 101 -12.56 -17.87 1.05
CA GLY A 101 -13.32 -16.76 1.62
C GLY A 101 -13.60 -16.96 3.12
N PRO A 102 -14.37 -16.05 3.73
CA PRO A 102 -14.72 -16.11 5.14
C PRO A 102 -15.54 -17.37 5.48
N GLU A 103 -15.38 -17.86 6.71
CA GLU A 103 -16.09 -19.06 7.19
C GLU A 103 -17.61 -18.84 7.30
N LYS A 104 -18.00 -17.62 7.65
CA LYS A 104 -19.40 -17.20 7.75
C LYS A 104 -19.59 -15.87 7.04
N ILE A 105 -20.62 -15.79 6.24
CA ILE A 105 -21.02 -14.60 5.51
C ILE A 105 -22.39 -14.16 6.02
N ASP A 106 -22.45 -12.93 6.53
CA ASP A 106 -23.69 -12.27 6.90
C ASP A 106 -23.73 -10.89 6.22
N LEU A 107 -24.56 -10.78 5.21
CA LEU A 107 -24.70 -9.57 4.39
C LEU A 107 -25.82 -8.64 4.87
N THR A 108 -26.49 -8.95 5.98
CA THR A 108 -27.69 -8.23 6.46
C THR A 108 -27.40 -6.72 6.61
N ASN A 109 -26.24 -6.34 7.12
CA ASN A 109 -25.84 -4.95 7.32
C ASN A 109 -25.36 -4.25 6.04
N GLU A 110 -25.11 -5.01 4.98
CA GLU A 110 -24.55 -4.51 3.73
C GLU A 110 -25.61 -4.15 2.68
N PHE A 111 -26.87 -4.53 2.95
CA PHE A 111 -28.00 -4.17 2.11
C PHE A 111 -28.84 -3.08 2.76
N ASN A 112 -29.45 -2.24 1.94
CA ASN A 112 -30.34 -1.21 2.44
C ASN A 112 -31.59 -1.88 3.08
N SER A 113 -31.96 -1.43 4.28
CA SER A 113 -33.09 -1.95 5.05
C SER A 113 -34.45 -1.84 4.35
N PHE A 114 -34.54 -1.09 3.25
CA PHE A 114 -35.76 -1.00 2.42
C PHE A 114 -35.89 -2.15 1.41
N ASN A 115 -34.83 -2.93 1.20
CA ASN A 115 -34.89 -4.14 0.37
C ASN A 115 -35.46 -5.29 1.22
N ASN A 116 -36.39 -6.06 0.65
CA ASN A 116 -36.91 -7.24 1.33
C ASN A 116 -35.76 -8.21 1.63
N GLU A 117 -35.75 -8.86 2.80
CA GLU A 117 -34.74 -9.87 3.18
C GLU A 117 -34.59 -10.98 2.14
N SER A 118 -35.65 -11.27 1.36
CA SER A 118 -35.63 -12.24 0.25
C SER A 118 -34.74 -11.84 -0.93
N SER A 119 -34.30 -10.57 -1.02
CA SER A 119 -33.42 -10.06 -2.09
C SER A 119 -31.92 -10.17 -1.77
N ILE A 120 -31.54 -10.49 -0.51
CA ILE A 120 -30.15 -10.64 -0.13
C ILE A 120 -29.62 -11.97 -0.72
N PRO A 121 -28.54 -11.93 -1.56
CA PRO A 121 -28.00 -13.13 -2.18
C PRO A 121 -27.35 -14.07 -1.16
N ASN A 122 -27.48 -15.37 -1.38
CA ASN A 122 -26.74 -16.38 -0.62
C ASN A 122 -25.36 -16.62 -1.26
N ILE A 123 -24.43 -15.67 -1.05
CA ILE A 123 -23.07 -15.77 -1.60
C ILE A 123 -22.32 -17.00 -1.07
N GLN A 124 -22.66 -17.49 0.14
CA GLN A 124 -22.05 -18.72 0.66
C GLN A 124 -22.32 -19.91 -0.26
N SER A 125 -23.56 -20.08 -0.77
CA SER A 125 -23.88 -21.16 -1.72
C SER A 125 -23.13 -21.03 -3.05
N GLU A 126 -22.91 -19.79 -3.53
CA GLU A 126 -22.13 -19.53 -4.73
C GLU A 126 -20.66 -19.93 -4.55
N ILE A 127 -20.06 -19.56 -3.42
CA ILE A 127 -18.68 -19.93 -3.06
C ILE A 127 -18.56 -21.45 -2.91
N ASP A 128 -19.48 -22.09 -2.23
CA ASP A 128 -19.48 -23.55 -2.03
C ASP A 128 -19.60 -24.30 -3.36
N TYR A 129 -20.34 -23.77 -4.33
CA TYR A 129 -20.39 -24.31 -5.69
C TYR A 129 -19.00 -24.26 -6.36
N PHE A 130 -18.29 -23.14 -6.33
CA PHE A 130 -16.93 -23.03 -6.91
C PHE A 130 -15.90 -23.87 -6.15
N ARG A 131 -16.12 -24.10 -4.87
CA ARG A 131 -15.26 -24.93 -4.02
C ARG A 131 -15.33 -26.42 -4.33
N HIS A 132 -16.41 -26.91 -4.92
CA HIS A 132 -16.63 -28.32 -5.21
C HIS A 132 -16.40 -29.25 -4.00
N ASN A 133 -16.76 -28.85 -2.78
CA ASN A 133 -16.50 -29.55 -1.52
C ASN A 133 -15.00 -29.81 -1.23
N LEU A 134 -14.10 -29.03 -1.80
CA LEU A 134 -12.67 -29.14 -1.52
C LEU A 134 -12.35 -28.73 -0.08
N GLU A 135 -11.46 -29.48 0.54
CA GLU A 135 -10.87 -29.18 1.83
C GLU A 135 -9.40 -28.70 1.66
N PHE A 136 -8.86 -28.02 2.66
CA PHE A 136 -7.44 -27.60 2.61
C PHE A 136 -6.49 -28.77 2.37
N SER A 137 -6.78 -29.92 2.95
CA SER A 137 -6.01 -31.17 2.78
C SER A 137 -5.99 -31.70 1.36
N ASP A 138 -6.92 -31.27 0.48
CA ASP A 138 -6.88 -31.62 -0.94
C ASP A 138 -5.85 -30.83 -1.71
N LEU A 139 -5.67 -29.56 -1.33
CA LEU A 139 -4.79 -28.60 -2.01
C LEU A 139 -3.36 -28.57 -1.43
N VAL A 140 -3.26 -28.70 -0.10
CA VAL A 140 -2.02 -28.43 0.64
C VAL A 140 -1.73 -29.54 1.64
N GLU A 141 -0.43 -29.86 1.80
CA GLU A 141 0.08 -30.71 2.87
C GLU A 141 1.13 -29.95 3.69
N PHE A 142 0.93 -29.88 5.01
CA PHE A 142 1.84 -29.18 5.90
C PHE A 142 2.87 -30.13 6.49
N LEU A 143 4.15 -29.81 6.29
CA LEU A 143 5.31 -30.47 6.87
C LEU A 143 5.83 -29.63 8.04
N ILE A 144 5.44 -30.01 9.25
CA ILE A 144 5.72 -29.23 10.47
C ILE A 144 7.10 -29.58 11.03
N PHE A 145 7.92 -28.56 11.35
CA PHE A 145 9.19 -28.74 12.04
C PHE A 145 8.98 -29.44 13.40
N LYS A 146 9.73 -30.52 13.62
CA LYS A 146 9.90 -31.20 14.92
C LYS A 146 11.36 -31.06 15.31
N ASP A 147 11.64 -30.51 16.49
CA ASP A 147 13.01 -30.25 16.96
C ASP A 147 13.84 -29.50 15.90
N ASN A 148 13.25 -28.40 15.33
CA ASN A 148 13.84 -27.60 14.27
C ASN A 148 14.24 -28.39 13.00
N LYS A 149 13.59 -29.52 12.72
CA LYS A 149 13.92 -30.40 11.60
C LYS A 149 12.68 -30.94 10.91
N VAL A 150 12.69 -30.96 9.58
CA VAL A 150 11.75 -31.68 8.72
C VAL A 150 12.50 -32.67 7.85
N LYS A 151 11.97 -33.89 7.71
CA LYS A 151 12.46 -34.91 6.78
C LYS A 151 11.34 -35.30 5.82
N TYR A 152 11.65 -35.36 4.54
CA TYR A 152 10.71 -35.79 3.49
C TYR A 152 11.49 -36.38 2.31
N GLU A 153 11.21 -37.64 1.95
CA GLU A 153 11.77 -38.33 0.77
C GLU A 153 13.31 -38.19 0.59
N GLY A 154 14.07 -38.34 1.68
CA GLY A 154 15.54 -38.25 1.65
C GLY A 154 16.09 -36.82 1.74
N ILE A 155 15.25 -35.80 1.74
CA ILE A 155 15.64 -34.42 2.04
C ILE A 155 15.45 -34.14 3.52
N THR A 156 16.38 -33.41 4.09
CA THR A 156 16.27 -32.89 5.46
C THR A 156 16.44 -31.36 5.43
N ILE A 157 15.51 -30.64 6.00
CA ILE A 157 15.61 -29.17 6.22
C ILE A 157 15.74 -28.95 7.72
N LYS A 158 16.78 -28.22 8.13
CA LYS A 158 17.01 -27.82 9.52
C LYS A 158 16.95 -26.32 9.64
N LEU A 159 16.27 -25.82 10.66
CA LEU A 159 16.28 -24.41 11.07
C LEU A 159 17.29 -24.30 12.23
N ASP A 160 18.32 -23.49 12.06
CA ASP A 160 19.32 -23.26 13.12
C ASP A 160 18.86 -22.14 14.09
N ASP A 161 19.64 -21.97 15.17
CA ASP A 161 19.36 -20.98 16.22
C ASP A 161 19.49 -19.52 15.73
N ASN A 162 20.17 -19.31 14.60
CA ASN A 162 20.27 -17.99 13.95
C ASN A 162 19.12 -17.74 12.98
N GLY A 163 18.18 -18.68 12.86
CA GLY A 163 17.03 -18.60 11.96
C GLY A 163 17.37 -18.89 10.50
N THR A 164 18.47 -19.56 10.20
CA THR A 164 18.91 -19.96 8.85
C THR A 164 18.43 -21.36 8.53
N PHE A 165 18.05 -21.63 7.29
CA PHE A 165 17.66 -22.96 6.82
C PHE A 165 18.84 -23.67 6.17
N ASN A 166 19.17 -24.87 6.66
CA ASN A 166 20.20 -25.76 6.10
C ASN A 166 19.53 -26.98 5.46
N VAL A 167 19.80 -27.20 4.18
CA VAL A 167 19.21 -28.29 3.37
C VAL A 167 20.20 -29.38 3.14
N PHE A 168 19.80 -30.64 3.43
CA PHE A 168 20.65 -31.84 3.31
C PHE A 168 20.00 -32.87 2.39
N THR A 169 20.82 -33.54 1.61
CA THR A 169 20.47 -34.74 0.84
C THR A 169 21.41 -35.86 1.28
N LYS A 170 20.87 -37.00 1.77
CA LYS A 170 21.69 -38.12 2.28
C LYS A 170 22.77 -37.67 3.27
N ASP A 171 22.41 -36.79 4.20
CA ASP A 171 23.29 -36.21 5.21
C ASP A 171 24.38 -35.25 4.69
N GLU A 172 24.47 -34.98 3.40
CA GLU A 172 25.34 -33.98 2.80
C GLU A 172 24.58 -32.65 2.74
N GLU A 173 25.20 -31.57 3.24
CA GLU A 173 24.63 -30.20 3.14
C GLU A 173 24.78 -29.67 1.72
N ILE A 174 23.63 -29.36 1.08
CA ILE A 174 23.58 -28.90 -0.31
C ILE A 174 23.27 -27.41 -0.43
N ALA A 175 22.68 -26.79 0.60
CA ALA A 175 22.33 -25.36 0.59
C ALA A 175 22.15 -24.80 2.00
N THR A 176 22.50 -23.51 2.16
CA THR A 176 22.22 -22.68 3.36
C THR A 176 21.46 -21.44 2.91
N ILE A 177 20.24 -21.24 3.42
CA ILE A 177 19.31 -20.19 3.01
C ILE A 177 18.99 -19.29 4.19
N PRO A 178 19.05 -17.94 4.05
CA PRO A 178 18.61 -17.02 5.09
C PRO A 178 17.12 -17.23 5.43
N GLY A 179 16.80 -17.20 6.71
CA GLY A 179 15.41 -17.36 7.16
C GLY A 179 14.52 -16.15 6.92
N ASN A 180 15.11 -14.97 6.72
CA ASN A 180 14.42 -13.76 6.32
C ASN A 180 14.65 -13.51 4.84
N ILE A 181 13.56 -13.24 4.15
CA ILE A 181 13.56 -13.07 2.69
C ILE A 181 13.44 -11.59 2.35
N GLU A 182 14.36 -11.14 1.51
CA GLU A 182 14.27 -9.81 0.89
C GLU A 182 13.28 -9.83 -0.28
N TYR A 183 12.54 -8.75 -0.41
CA TYR A 183 11.74 -8.49 -1.59
C TYR A 183 12.47 -7.54 -2.54
N VAL A 184 12.52 -7.89 -3.80
CA VAL A 184 13.06 -7.06 -4.88
C VAL A 184 11.91 -6.60 -5.77
N MET A 185 11.72 -5.28 -5.85
CA MET A 185 10.66 -4.68 -6.69
C MET A 185 10.94 -4.95 -8.16
N THR A 186 9.91 -5.46 -8.85
CA THR A 186 9.94 -5.71 -10.29
C THR A 186 8.57 -5.39 -10.86
N TYR A 187 8.47 -4.31 -11.64
CA TYR A 187 7.23 -3.84 -12.28
C TYR A 187 7.56 -3.06 -13.56
N ASP A 188 6.60 -2.96 -14.43
CA ASP A 188 6.65 -2.11 -15.62
C ASP A 188 5.78 -0.86 -15.37
N ILE A 189 6.22 0.29 -15.86
CA ILE A 189 5.49 1.55 -15.79
C ILE A 189 4.93 1.99 -17.14
N GLY A 190 5.25 1.27 -18.22
CA GLY A 190 5.05 1.79 -19.56
C GLY A 190 6.02 2.96 -19.84
N LYS A 191 5.50 4.12 -20.14
CA LYS A 191 6.30 5.29 -20.48
C LYS A 191 6.24 6.38 -19.40
N ARG A 192 7.40 6.75 -18.86
CA ARG A 192 7.51 7.88 -17.95
C ARG A 192 7.10 9.20 -18.62
N LEU A 193 6.27 9.99 -17.96
CA LEU A 193 5.96 11.34 -18.42
C LEU A 193 7.17 12.29 -18.20
N PRO A 194 7.45 13.19 -19.16
CA PRO A 194 8.51 14.18 -18.99
C PRO A 194 8.18 15.24 -17.95
N GLU A 195 6.91 15.59 -17.81
CA GLU A 195 6.38 16.55 -16.83
C GLU A 195 5.51 15.85 -15.79
N PRO A 196 5.35 16.40 -14.58
CA PRO A 196 4.44 15.86 -13.58
C PRO A 196 3.02 15.70 -14.12
N PHE A 197 2.43 14.55 -13.86
CA PHE A 197 1.06 14.25 -14.28
C PHE A 197 0.07 15.21 -13.65
N LYS A 198 -0.82 15.74 -14.46
CA LYS A 198 -1.95 16.57 -14.05
C LYS A 198 -3.22 15.74 -14.16
N PRO A 199 -3.78 15.26 -13.04
CA PRO A 199 -4.99 14.47 -13.08
C PRO A 199 -6.14 15.21 -13.75
N PRO A 200 -6.95 14.54 -14.58
CA PRO A 200 -8.13 15.16 -15.21
C PRO A 200 -9.28 15.37 -14.23
N LEU A 201 -10.31 16.06 -14.67
CA LEU A 201 -11.61 16.11 -13.99
C LEU A 201 -12.27 14.74 -13.93
N PHE A 202 -12.19 13.99 -15.02
CA PHE A 202 -12.59 12.58 -15.06
C PHE A 202 -11.70 11.80 -16.03
N GLY A 203 -11.12 10.70 -15.53
CA GLY A 203 -10.29 9.81 -16.34
C GLY A 203 -10.00 8.50 -15.64
N VAL A 204 -9.42 7.55 -16.37
CA VAL A 204 -9.01 6.25 -15.81
C VAL A 204 -7.62 5.87 -16.34
N THR A 205 -6.71 5.56 -15.43
CA THR A 205 -5.34 5.08 -15.72
C THR A 205 -5.19 3.63 -15.33
N CYS A 206 -4.83 2.76 -16.24
CA CYS A 206 -4.54 1.35 -15.97
C CYS A 206 -3.11 1.17 -15.43
N LEU A 207 -3.00 0.51 -14.27
CA LEU A 207 -1.73 0.14 -13.61
C LEU A 207 -1.27 -1.27 -13.97
N GLY A 208 -2.21 -2.11 -14.39
CA GLY A 208 -2.02 -3.47 -14.84
C GLY A 208 -3.31 -4.00 -15.42
N SER A 209 -3.20 -4.85 -16.43
CA SER A 209 -4.36 -5.36 -17.18
C SER A 209 -4.43 -6.88 -17.20
N SER A 210 -3.49 -7.57 -16.54
CA SER A 210 -3.40 -9.02 -16.54
C SER A 210 -3.69 -9.64 -15.16
N HIS A 211 -3.59 -10.94 -15.05
CA HIS A 211 -3.86 -11.72 -13.83
C HIS A 211 -2.57 -12.27 -13.20
N GLY A 212 -2.67 -12.84 -12.00
CA GLY A 212 -1.52 -13.34 -11.24
C GLY A 212 -0.72 -14.46 -11.92
N PHE A 213 -1.28 -15.17 -12.91
CA PHE A 213 -0.58 -16.23 -13.68
C PHE A 213 0.11 -15.73 -14.95
N ASP A 214 0.00 -14.45 -15.28
CA ASP A 214 0.73 -13.92 -16.45
C ASP A 214 2.17 -13.53 -16.06
N PRO A 215 3.19 -14.22 -16.58
CA PRO A 215 4.57 -13.91 -16.24
C PRO A 215 5.10 -12.61 -16.86
N ALA A 216 4.39 -11.98 -17.79
CA ALA A 216 4.87 -10.86 -18.58
C ALA A 216 4.40 -9.49 -18.04
N GLU A 217 3.18 -9.39 -17.54
CA GLU A 217 2.51 -8.12 -17.28
C GLU A 217 2.15 -7.92 -15.78
N ASN A 218 1.86 -6.68 -15.40
CA ASN A 218 1.37 -6.36 -14.06
C ASN A 218 -0.04 -6.92 -13.85
N THR A 219 -0.35 -7.28 -12.60
CA THR A 219 -1.70 -7.68 -12.18
C THR A 219 -2.71 -6.54 -12.31
N SER A 220 -3.98 -6.89 -12.35
CA SER A 220 -5.09 -5.96 -12.57
C SER A 220 -5.17 -4.88 -11.51
N GLY A 221 -5.37 -3.66 -11.95
CA GLY A 221 -5.63 -2.51 -11.09
C GLY A 221 -5.59 -1.21 -11.90
N PHE A 222 -6.27 -0.20 -11.42
CA PHE A 222 -6.36 1.08 -12.10
C PHE A 222 -6.66 2.23 -11.13
N ILE A 223 -6.55 3.46 -11.62
CA ILE A 223 -6.91 4.68 -10.88
C ILE A 223 -8.03 5.40 -11.62
N ILE A 224 -9.11 5.71 -10.91
CA ILE A 224 -10.15 6.62 -11.35
C ILE A 224 -9.79 8.02 -10.86
N TRP A 225 -9.64 8.95 -11.77
CA TRP A 225 -9.41 10.36 -11.47
C TRP A 225 -10.73 11.10 -11.49
N ILE A 226 -11.07 11.75 -10.38
CA ILE A 226 -12.26 12.60 -10.24
C ILE A 226 -11.87 13.91 -9.56
N ASN A 227 -12.21 15.03 -10.17
CA ASN A 227 -11.87 16.35 -9.65
C ASN A 227 -10.38 16.47 -9.26
N HIS A 228 -9.48 15.90 -10.08
CA HIS A 228 -8.02 15.92 -9.92
C HIS A 228 -7.46 15.05 -8.78
N PHE A 229 -8.30 14.21 -8.13
CA PHE A 229 -7.89 13.24 -7.12
C PHE A 229 -8.12 11.81 -7.60
N GLY A 230 -7.29 10.90 -7.12
CA GLY A 230 -7.30 9.50 -7.54
C GLY A 230 -8.00 8.60 -6.54
N ILE A 231 -8.85 7.73 -7.06
CA ILE A 231 -9.42 6.57 -6.37
C ILE A 231 -8.74 5.34 -6.99
N MET A 232 -7.94 4.64 -6.22
CA MET A 232 -7.25 3.44 -6.67
C MET A 232 -8.15 2.23 -6.49
N VAL A 233 -8.28 1.41 -7.52
CA VAL A 233 -9.09 0.18 -7.48
C VAL A 233 -8.14 -0.99 -7.57
N ASP A 234 -8.21 -1.90 -6.59
CA ASP A 234 -7.41 -3.12 -6.51
C ASP A 234 -5.92 -2.86 -6.82
N PRO A 235 -5.21 -2.10 -5.96
CA PRO A 235 -3.84 -1.67 -6.24
C PRO A 235 -2.90 -2.86 -6.41
N PRO A 236 -2.23 -2.98 -7.56
CA PRO A 236 -1.14 -3.93 -7.74
C PRO A 236 0.02 -3.66 -6.77
N ILE A 237 0.85 -4.69 -6.56
CA ILE A 237 2.07 -4.51 -5.79
C ILE A 237 2.97 -3.42 -6.39
N ASN A 238 3.68 -2.66 -5.56
CA ASN A 238 4.57 -1.53 -5.93
C ASN A 238 3.88 -0.31 -6.55
N THR A 239 2.58 -0.17 -6.36
CA THR A 239 1.83 0.93 -7.00
C THR A 239 2.35 2.31 -6.64
N THR A 240 2.84 2.53 -5.44
CA THR A 240 3.35 3.85 -5.05
C THR A 240 4.66 4.18 -5.73
N GLU A 241 5.58 3.22 -5.85
CA GLU A 241 6.80 3.37 -6.63
C GLU A 241 6.46 3.56 -8.11
N TRP A 242 5.50 2.79 -8.62
CA TRP A 242 4.98 2.95 -9.98
C TRP A 242 4.51 4.39 -10.27
N LEU A 243 3.75 4.99 -9.34
CA LEU A 243 3.30 6.37 -9.46
C LEU A 243 4.47 7.35 -9.54
N ARG A 244 5.45 7.23 -8.63
CA ARG A 244 6.64 8.09 -8.60
C ARG A 244 7.46 7.96 -9.88
N ASP A 245 7.67 6.73 -10.34
CA ASP A 245 8.44 6.45 -11.54
C ASP A 245 7.71 6.89 -12.80
N SER A 246 6.39 6.92 -12.80
CA SER A 246 5.55 7.48 -13.87
C SER A 246 5.43 9.01 -13.84
N ASN A 247 6.08 9.67 -12.88
CA ASN A 247 5.99 11.11 -12.63
C ASN A 247 4.59 11.56 -12.15
N VAL A 248 3.95 10.72 -11.33
CA VAL A 248 2.67 11.01 -10.66
C VAL A 248 2.92 11.14 -9.16
N ASN A 249 2.41 12.20 -8.53
CA ASN A 249 2.51 12.32 -7.08
C ASN A 249 1.56 11.34 -6.38
N PRO A 250 2.07 10.39 -5.56
CA PRO A 250 1.22 9.42 -4.87
C PRO A 250 0.19 10.04 -3.91
N LYS A 251 0.44 11.25 -3.38
CA LYS A 251 -0.49 11.98 -2.51
C LYS A 251 -1.80 12.37 -3.20
N LEU A 252 -1.81 12.43 -4.54
CA LEU A 252 -3.05 12.69 -5.29
C LEU A 252 -4.04 11.53 -5.25
N VAL A 253 -3.60 10.36 -4.78
CA VAL A 253 -4.44 9.17 -4.58
C VAL A 253 -4.72 9.02 -3.08
N ASP A 254 -5.91 9.42 -2.65
CA ASP A 254 -6.33 9.45 -1.25
C ASP A 254 -7.33 8.36 -0.86
N SER A 255 -7.76 7.57 -1.83
CA SER A 255 -8.83 6.60 -1.68
C SER A 255 -8.50 5.29 -2.39
N ILE A 256 -8.89 4.16 -1.78
CA ILE A 256 -8.83 2.82 -2.37
C ILE A 256 -10.25 2.25 -2.38
N ILE A 257 -10.64 1.61 -3.48
CA ILE A 257 -11.74 0.66 -3.51
C ILE A 257 -11.12 -0.73 -3.55
N LEU A 258 -11.36 -1.54 -2.53
CA LEU A 258 -10.94 -2.94 -2.46
C LEU A 258 -12.12 -3.83 -2.83
N THR A 259 -12.00 -4.58 -3.93
CA THR A 259 -13.11 -5.39 -4.43
C THR A 259 -13.17 -6.76 -3.80
N HIS A 260 -12.03 -7.39 -3.52
CA HIS A 260 -11.93 -8.70 -2.86
C HIS A 260 -10.49 -9.00 -2.38
N CYS A 261 -10.26 -10.17 -1.78
CA CYS A 261 -9.02 -10.48 -1.07
C CYS A 261 -8.11 -11.52 -1.78
N HIS A 262 -8.21 -11.71 -3.10
CA HIS A 262 -7.18 -12.44 -3.85
C HIS A 262 -5.88 -11.64 -3.90
N ALA A 263 -4.74 -12.34 -3.93
CA ALA A 263 -3.44 -11.69 -3.82
C ALA A 263 -3.08 -10.77 -5.00
N ASP A 264 -3.67 -10.98 -6.18
CA ASP A 264 -3.48 -10.10 -7.34
C ASP A 264 -4.35 -8.84 -7.33
N HIS A 265 -5.23 -8.70 -6.33
CA HIS A 265 -6.09 -7.52 -6.13
C HIS A 265 -5.80 -6.77 -4.82
N ASP A 266 -5.41 -7.48 -3.73
CA ASP A 266 -5.24 -6.86 -2.43
C ASP A 266 -3.78 -6.54 -2.05
N ALA A 267 -2.78 -7.11 -2.75
CA ALA A 267 -1.38 -7.07 -2.34
C ALA A 267 -0.79 -5.66 -2.20
N GLY A 268 -1.20 -4.72 -3.04
CA GLY A 268 -0.77 -3.32 -2.97
C GLY A 268 -1.56 -2.46 -1.99
N THR A 269 -2.73 -2.92 -1.54
CA THR A 269 -3.61 -2.15 -0.64
C THR A 269 -2.92 -1.80 0.67
N PHE A 270 -2.33 -2.80 1.34
CA PHE A 270 -1.66 -2.56 2.61
C PHE A 270 -0.37 -1.75 2.46
N GLN A 271 0.34 -1.92 1.35
CA GLN A 271 1.50 -1.12 1.00
C GLN A 271 1.12 0.37 0.91
N LYS A 272 0.06 0.70 0.18
CA LYS A 272 -0.44 2.07 0.06
C LYS A 272 -0.90 2.64 1.40
N ILE A 273 -1.60 1.86 2.23
CA ILE A 273 -2.01 2.24 3.59
C ILE A 273 -0.81 2.64 4.46
N LEU A 274 0.26 1.86 4.44
CA LEU A 274 1.45 2.14 5.25
C LEU A 274 2.24 3.36 4.76
N GLU A 275 2.08 3.73 3.51
CA GLU A 275 2.87 4.79 2.90
C GLU A 275 2.27 6.17 3.09
N GLU A 276 0.96 6.32 2.91
CA GLU A 276 0.29 7.62 2.91
C GLU A 276 -0.41 7.99 4.24
N GLY A 277 -0.36 7.11 5.24
CA GLY A 277 -0.78 7.40 6.62
C GLY A 277 -2.29 7.55 6.86
N ARG A 278 -3.06 8.15 5.95
CA ARG A 278 -4.50 8.44 6.11
C ARG A 278 -5.29 8.24 4.83
N ILE A 279 -5.25 7.05 4.32
CA ILE A 279 -6.02 6.71 3.12
C ILE A 279 -7.44 6.25 3.49
N ASN A 280 -8.44 6.61 2.67
CA ASN A 280 -9.77 6.05 2.78
C ASN A 280 -9.80 4.70 2.06
N VAL A 281 -10.34 3.67 2.72
CA VAL A 281 -10.56 2.35 2.12
C VAL A 281 -12.05 2.10 2.05
N TYR A 282 -12.57 2.04 0.85
CA TYR A 282 -13.96 1.80 0.52
C TYR A 282 -14.14 0.34 0.15
N THR A 283 -14.99 -0.37 0.86
CA THR A 283 -15.38 -1.75 0.57
C THR A 283 -16.56 -2.16 1.45
N THR A 284 -17.09 -3.37 1.28
CA THR A 284 -18.14 -3.88 2.17
C THR A 284 -17.56 -4.40 3.50
N GLU A 285 -18.43 -4.57 4.49
CA GLU A 285 -18.04 -5.05 5.82
C GLU A 285 -17.48 -6.49 5.77
N THR A 286 -18.04 -7.34 4.93
CA THR A 286 -17.57 -8.70 4.71
C THR A 286 -16.13 -8.71 4.15
N ILE A 287 -15.85 -7.91 3.14
CA ILE A 287 -14.54 -7.85 2.48
C ILE A 287 -13.49 -7.24 3.40
N ILE A 288 -13.78 -6.14 4.10
CA ILE A 288 -12.80 -5.55 5.03
C ILE A 288 -12.49 -6.49 6.19
N ASN A 289 -13.47 -7.23 6.69
CA ASN A 289 -13.23 -8.22 7.74
C ASN A 289 -12.36 -9.38 7.24
N SER A 290 -12.54 -9.83 5.99
CA SER A 290 -11.68 -10.82 5.33
C SER A 290 -10.25 -10.29 5.20
N PHE A 291 -10.08 -9.08 4.67
CA PHE A 291 -8.79 -8.40 4.57
C PHE A 291 -8.08 -8.28 5.94
N LEU A 292 -8.79 -7.83 6.97
CA LEU A 292 -8.22 -7.69 8.31
C LEU A 292 -7.82 -9.04 8.92
N ARG A 293 -8.55 -10.15 8.67
CA ARG A 293 -8.16 -11.49 9.14
C ARG A 293 -6.91 -11.99 8.42
N LYS A 294 -6.86 -11.84 7.08
CA LYS A 294 -5.70 -12.19 6.25
C LYS A 294 -4.44 -11.43 6.72
N TYR A 295 -4.55 -10.11 6.82
CA TYR A 295 -3.40 -9.28 7.20
C TYR A 295 -3.02 -9.37 8.68
N ALA A 296 -3.95 -9.64 9.58
CA ALA A 296 -3.62 -9.96 10.98
C ALA A 296 -2.76 -11.22 11.08
N ALA A 297 -3.09 -12.25 10.29
CA ALA A 297 -2.30 -13.46 10.22
C ALA A 297 -0.94 -13.26 9.54
N LEU A 298 -0.85 -12.44 8.48
CA LEU A 298 0.40 -12.10 7.79
C LEU A 298 1.35 -11.31 8.71
N THR A 299 0.81 -10.34 9.43
CA THR A 299 1.59 -9.35 10.19
C THR A 299 1.81 -9.72 11.66
N ASP A 300 1.18 -10.77 12.14
CA ASP A 300 1.16 -11.15 13.55
C ASP A 300 0.66 -10.01 14.46
N THR A 301 -0.42 -9.36 14.02
CA THR A 301 -0.95 -8.16 14.66
C THR A 301 -2.47 -8.27 14.81
N SER A 302 -3.06 -7.58 15.79
CA SER A 302 -4.51 -7.62 15.98
C SER A 302 -5.28 -6.84 14.90
N ARG A 303 -6.48 -7.30 14.56
CA ARG A 303 -7.40 -6.61 13.65
C ARG A 303 -7.76 -5.20 14.15
N ASP A 304 -7.95 -5.05 15.47
CA ASP A 304 -8.24 -3.76 16.11
C ASP A 304 -7.12 -2.73 15.97
N TYR A 305 -5.90 -3.20 15.76
CA TYR A 305 -4.79 -2.32 15.43
C TYR A 305 -4.78 -1.99 13.94
N LEU A 306 -4.92 -2.99 13.06
CA LEU A 306 -4.87 -2.80 11.63
C LEU A 306 -5.94 -1.84 11.11
N ILE A 307 -7.17 -1.91 11.63
CA ILE A 307 -8.27 -1.02 11.21
C ILE A 307 -7.99 0.47 11.54
N LYS A 308 -7.09 0.76 12.47
CA LYS A 308 -6.69 2.13 12.81
C LYS A 308 -5.68 2.74 11.83
N LEU A 309 -5.08 1.93 10.95
CA LEU A 309 -4.08 2.39 9.99
C LEU A 309 -4.67 3.18 8.84
N PHE A 310 -5.98 3.12 8.63
CA PHE A 310 -6.70 3.77 7.54
C PHE A 310 -8.12 4.18 7.96
N LYS A 311 -8.79 4.95 7.12
CA LYS A 311 -10.20 5.32 7.33
C LYS A 311 -11.08 4.33 6.58
N PHE A 312 -11.66 3.36 7.28
CA PHE A 312 -12.65 2.47 6.68
C PHE A 312 -13.94 3.24 6.34
N ARG A 313 -14.40 3.08 5.11
CA ARG A 313 -15.63 3.66 4.55
C ARG A 313 -16.53 2.51 4.10
N PRO A 314 -17.50 2.10 4.93
CA PRO A 314 -18.35 0.96 4.58
C PRO A 314 -19.25 1.29 3.41
N LEU A 315 -19.20 0.45 2.38
CA LEU A 315 -20.07 0.51 1.21
C LEU A 315 -21.27 -0.43 1.40
N LYS A 316 -22.44 -0.01 0.90
CA LYS A 316 -23.68 -0.79 0.97
C LYS A 316 -24.30 -0.99 -0.41
N ILE A 317 -24.80 -2.18 -0.65
CA ILE A 317 -25.53 -2.52 -1.87
C ILE A 317 -26.90 -1.82 -1.86
N GLY A 318 -27.28 -1.24 -3.01
CA GLY A 318 -28.51 -0.49 -3.14
C GLY A 318 -28.52 0.91 -2.50
N THR A 319 -27.37 1.34 -1.96
CA THR A 319 -27.21 2.71 -1.46
C THR A 319 -26.05 3.37 -2.21
N PRO A 320 -26.30 4.46 -2.96
CA PRO A 320 -25.23 5.17 -3.64
C PRO A 320 -24.25 5.80 -2.65
N GLU A 321 -22.96 5.68 -2.94
CA GLU A 321 -21.89 6.36 -2.23
C GLU A 321 -21.29 7.46 -3.11
N PHE A 322 -20.89 8.58 -2.51
CA PHE A 322 -20.27 9.69 -3.22
C PHE A 322 -18.80 9.83 -2.85
N ILE A 323 -17.92 9.57 -3.82
CA ILE A 323 -16.48 9.73 -3.65
C ILE A 323 -16.02 10.81 -4.64
N HIS A 324 -15.38 11.87 -4.13
CA HIS A 324 -15.00 13.05 -4.93
C HIS A 324 -16.12 13.62 -5.81
N THR A 325 -17.36 13.55 -5.32
CA THR A 325 -18.61 13.96 -5.99
C THR A 325 -19.10 13.03 -7.11
N ALA A 326 -18.38 11.99 -7.45
CA ALA A 326 -18.89 10.94 -8.33
C ALA A 326 -19.76 9.96 -7.52
N ARG A 327 -20.85 9.52 -8.13
CA ARG A 327 -21.84 8.60 -7.54
C ARG A 327 -21.49 7.16 -7.90
N PHE A 328 -21.33 6.32 -6.88
CA PHE A 328 -21.02 4.91 -7.02
C PHE A 328 -22.21 4.05 -6.58
N GLU A 329 -22.55 3.04 -7.38
CA GLU A 329 -23.50 1.98 -7.07
C GLU A 329 -22.80 0.64 -7.17
N LEU A 330 -22.88 -0.14 -6.09
CA LEU A 330 -22.18 -1.42 -5.98
C LEU A 330 -23.13 -2.60 -6.19
N PHE A 331 -22.54 -3.70 -6.64
CA PHE A 331 -23.20 -5.00 -6.73
C PHE A 331 -22.21 -6.10 -6.38
N TYR A 332 -22.71 -7.21 -5.80
CA TYR A 332 -21.92 -8.42 -5.63
C TYR A 332 -21.79 -9.17 -6.97
N THR A 333 -20.57 -9.56 -7.30
CA THR A 333 -20.27 -10.34 -8.49
C THR A 333 -20.40 -11.86 -8.21
N LEU A 334 -20.33 -12.68 -9.23
CA LEU A 334 -20.30 -14.13 -9.11
C LEU A 334 -18.85 -14.59 -9.17
N HIS A 335 -18.25 -14.89 -8.01
CA HIS A 335 -16.85 -15.28 -7.89
C HIS A 335 -16.61 -16.26 -6.74
N SER A 336 -15.39 -16.81 -6.62
CA SER A 336 -15.02 -17.83 -5.62
C SER A 336 -14.91 -17.33 -4.18
N ILE A 337 -14.82 -16.02 -3.97
CA ILE A 337 -14.88 -15.35 -2.67
C ILE A 337 -15.73 -14.09 -2.79
N PRO A 338 -16.19 -13.47 -1.67
CA PRO A 338 -17.00 -12.26 -1.74
C PRO A 338 -16.30 -11.15 -2.53
N THR A 339 -16.92 -10.73 -3.63
CA THR A 339 -16.33 -9.80 -4.59
C THR A 339 -17.38 -8.78 -5.03
N ILE A 340 -17.00 -7.49 -5.10
CA ILE A 340 -17.88 -6.42 -5.56
C ILE A 340 -17.38 -5.82 -6.87
N GLY A 341 -18.35 -5.55 -7.76
CA GLY A 341 -18.19 -4.62 -8.87
C GLY A 341 -18.96 -3.34 -8.62
N PHE A 342 -18.83 -2.35 -9.50
CA PHE A 342 -19.56 -1.09 -9.35
C PHE A 342 -19.86 -0.44 -10.70
N LYS A 343 -20.93 0.35 -10.71
CA LYS A 343 -21.19 1.38 -11.69
C LYS A 343 -20.95 2.74 -11.04
N MET A 344 -20.29 3.65 -11.72
CA MET A 344 -20.15 5.02 -11.27
C MET A 344 -20.64 6.02 -12.31
N GLU A 345 -21.06 7.17 -11.84
CA GLU A 345 -21.52 8.29 -12.64
C GLU A 345 -20.87 9.60 -12.16
N PHE A 346 -20.34 10.36 -13.10
CA PHE A 346 -19.84 11.70 -12.85
C PHE A 346 -20.34 12.64 -13.95
N GLN A 347 -21.18 13.60 -13.58
CA GLN A 347 -21.94 14.44 -14.51
C GLN A 347 -22.81 13.58 -15.44
N ASP A 348 -22.62 13.69 -16.76
CA ASP A 348 -23.34 12.94 -17.79
C ASP A 348 -22.59 11.70 -18.28
N LYS A 349 -21.48 11.33 -17.65
CA LYS A 349 -20.63 10.19 -18.02
C LYS A 349 -20.74 9.06 -17.00
N SER A 350 -20.65 7.85 -17.51
CA SER A 350 -20.77 6.61 -16.71
C SER A 350 -19.65 5.65 -17.00
N PHE A 351 -19.21 4.94 -15.96
CA PHE A 351 -18.17 3.92 -16.02
C PHE A 351 -18.62 2.70 -15.20
N THR A 352 -18.39 1.51 -15.72
CA THR A 352 -18.67 0.26 -15.01
C THR A 352 -17.42 -0.59 -14.90
N TYR A 353 -17.19 -1.15 -13.73
CA TYR A 353 -16.13 -2.11 -13.42
C TYR A 353 -16.75 -3.43 -12.94
N SER A 354 -16.48 -4.53 -13.65
CA SER A 354 -17.00 -5.83 -13.27
C SER A 354 -16.34 -6.42 -12.04
N SER A 355 -15.09 -6.04 -11.74
CA SER A 355 -14.17 -6.83 -10.92
C SER A 355 -14.10 -8.28 -11.45
N ASP A 356 -13.58 -9.23 -10.66
CA ASP A 356 -13.64 -10.63 -11.04
C ASP A 356 -15.08 -11.12 -10.98
N HIS A 357 -15.56 -11.60 -12.08
CA HIS A 357 -16.98 -11.90 -12.27
C HIS A 357 -17.22 -12.92 -13.37
N ASN A 358 -17.78 -14.04 -13.04
CA ASN A 358 -18.27 -14.92 -14.10
C ASN A 358 -19.66 -14.45 -14.57
N ASN A 359 -19.68 -13.70 -15.67
CA ASN A 359 -20.88 -13.13 -16.29
C ASN A 359 -21.37 -13.96 -17.49
N ASP A 360 -21.25 -15.30 -17.38
CA ASP A 360 -21.73 -16.22 -18.41
C ASP A 360 -23.21 -16.56 -18.19
N PRO A 361 -24.12 -16.18 -19.11
CA PRO A 361 -25.53 -16.45 -18.99
C PRO A 361 -25.87 -17.94 -18.89
N ASP A 362 -25.07 -18.82 -19.48
CA ASP A 362 -25.32 -20.26 -19.41
C ASP A 362 -24.94 -20.83 -18.03
N LEU A 363 -23.87 -20.32 -17.42
CA LEU A 363 -23.59 -20.65 -16.03
C LEU A 363 -24.69 -20.12 -15.09
N HIS A 364 -25.18 -18.90 -15.28
CA HIS A 364 -26.24 -18.33 -14.44
C HIS A 364 -27.54 -19.21 -14.52
N LYS A 365 -27.94 -19.65 -15.72
CA LYS A 365 -29.06 -20.56 -15.89
C LYS A 365 -28.86 -21.91 -15.19
N LYS A 366 -27.65 -22.46 -15.29
CA LYS A 366 -27.28 -23.70 -14.61
C LYS A 366 -27.39 -23.55 -13.09
N LEU A 367 -26.81 -22.49 -12.51
CA LEU A 367 -26.85 -22.20 -11.07
C LEU A 367 -28.30 -22.05 -10.56
N LEU A 368 -29.17 -21.40 -11.35
CA LEU A 368 -30.59 -21.32 -11.04
C LEU A 368 -31.28 -22.70 -11.09
N GLY A 369 -30.98 -23.49 -12.12
CA GLY A 369 -31.51 -24.85 -12.26
C GLY A 369 -31.07 -25.79 -11.14
N ASP A 370 -29.81 -25.68 -10.72
CA ASP A 370 -29.24 -26.47 -9.62
C ASP A 370 -29.63 -25.91 -8.23
N LYS A 371 -30.42 -24.81 -8.18
CA LYS A 371 -30.85 -24.12 -6.94
C LYS A 371 -29.72 -23.60 -6.07
N ILE A 372 -28.57 -23.28 -6.67
CA ILE A 372 -27.44 -22.62 -6.01
C ILE A 372 -27.78 -21.16 -5.79
N ILE A 373 -28.42 -20.51 -6.76
CA ILE A 373 -28.95 -19.14 -6.68
C ILE A 373 -30.47 -19.15 -6.82
N ASN A 374 -31.15 -18.17 -6.23
CA ASN A 374 -32.58 -17.95 -6.40
C ASN A 374 -32.88 -17.09 -7.64
N LYS A 375 -34.15 -16.85 -7.92
CA LYS A 375 -34.60 -16.09 -9.09
C LYS A 375 -34.14 -14.63 -9.01
N ASP A 376 -34.21 -14.01 -7.82
CA ASP A 376 -33.82 -12.61 -7.62
C ASP A 376 -32.33 -12.41 -7.93
N ARG A 377 -31.50 -13.34 -7.44
CA ARG A 377 -30.05 -13.32 -7.74
C ARG A 377 -29.74 -13.55 -9.21
N PHE A 378 -30.46 -14.46 -9.85
CA PHE A 378 -30.34 -14.67 -11.29
C PHE A 378 -30.68 -13.40 -12.09
N ASP A 379 -31.75 -12.70 -11.70
CA ASP A 379 -32.16 -11.47 -12.35
C ASP A 379 -31.14 -10.35 -12.10
N GLU A 380 -30.60 -10.25 -10.91
CA GLU A 380 -29.51 -9.32 -10.57
C GLU A 380 -28.27 -9.56 -11.47
N LEU A 381 -27.77 -10.79 -11.53
CA LEU A 381 -26.62 -11.15 -12.37
C LEU A 381 -26.89 -10.91 -13.87
N SER A 382 -28.12 -11.12 -14.31
CA SER A 382 -28.53 -10.89 -15.71
C SER A 382 -28.63 -9.40 -16.07
N ASN A 383 -28.80 -8.53 -15.07
CA ASN A 383 -28.95 -7.08 -15.22
C ASN A 383 -27.63 -6.31 -15.05
N PHE A 384 -26.50 -6.90 -15.42
CA PHE A 384 -25.22 -6.20 -15.41
C PHE A 384 -25.32 -4.85 -16.18
N PRO A 385 -24.70 -3.75 -15.68
CA PRO A 385 -24.89 -2.40 -16.23
C PRO A 385 -24.15 -2.15 -17.56
N TRP A 386 -24.60 -2.84 -18.63
CA TRP A 386 -24.07 -2.73 -20.00
C TRP A 386 -24.30 -1.38 -20.68
N ASN A 387 -25.02 -0.47 -20.06
CA ASN A 387 -25.39 0.82 -20.64
C ASN A 387 -24.40 1.95 -20.34
N SER A 388 -23.33 1.71 -19.60
CA SER A 388 -22.31 2.71 -19.30
C SER A 388 -21.52 3.13 -20.53
N ASP A 389 -20.95 4.36 -20.51
CA ASP A 389 -20.14 4.91 -21.62
C ASP A 389 -18.84 4.12 -21.82
N ILE A 390 -18.21 3.69 -20.72
CA ILE A 390 -17.05 2.80 -20.71
C ILE A 390 -17.31 1.67 -19.74
N ILE A 391 -16.95 0.47 -20.13
CA ILE A 391 -17.08 -0.74 -19.33
C ILE A 391 -15.71 -1.42 -19.25
N TYR A 392 -15.18 -1.59 -18.04
CA TYR A 392 -14.05 -2.47 -17.77
C TYR A 392 -14.61 -3.81 -17.31
N HIS A 393 -14.45 -4.82 -18.16
CA HIS A 393 -14.95 -6.17 -17.87
C HIS A 393 -13.81 -7.17 -17.94
N GLU A 394 -13.72 -8.01 -16.90
CA GLU A 394 -12.74 -9.08 -16.87
C GLU A 394 -13.05 -10.16 -17.92
N ALA A 395 -12.02 -10.84 -18.37
CA ALA A 395 -12.12 -12.11 -19.05
C ALA A 395 -10.97 -13.01 -18.62
N GLY A 396 -11.27 -14.26 -18.33
CA GLY A 396 -10.25 -15.16 -17.81
C GLY A 396 -10.59 -16.63 -18.02
N ILE A 397 -10.06 -17.48 -17.15
CA ILE A 397 -10.15 -18.94 -17.24
C ILE A 397 -11.44 -19.42 -16.58
N PRO A 398 -12.40 -20.03 -17.34
CA PRO A 398 -13.57 -20.66 -16.73
C PRO A 398 -13.17 -21.81 -15.76
N PRO A 399 -13.97 -22.11 -14.73
CA PRO A 399 -15.32 -21.58 -14.46
C PRO A 399 -15.34 -20.32 -13.59
N LEU A 400 -14.18 -19.81 -13.12
CA LEU A 400 -14.14 -18.68 -12.17
C LEU A 400 -14.36 -17.32 -12.87
N HIS A 401 -13.96 -17.22 -14.13
CA HIS A 401 -13.96 -15.97 -14.89
C HIS A 401 -14.87 -16.05 -16.13
N THR A 402 -15.28 -14.89 -16.64
CA THR A 402 -16.07 -14.78 -17.86
C THR A 402 -15.26 -15.25 -19.07
N PRO A 403 -15.77 -16.22 -19.86
CA PRO A 403 -15.13 -16.57 -21.12
C PRO A 403 -15.10 -15.38 -22.10
N LEU A 404 -13.98 -15.15 -22.77
CA LEU A 404 -13.85 -14.07 -23.77
C LEU A 404 -14.93 -14.17 -24.85
N ALA A 405 -15.32 -15.38 -25.25
CA ALA A 405 -16.38 -15.65 -26.20
C ALA A 405 -17.73 -15.07 -25.77
N THR A 406 -18.05 -15.07 -24.47
CA THR A 406 -19.27 -14.47 -23.90
C THR A 406 -19.33 -12.97 -24.16
N LEU A 407 -18.20 -12.27 -24.02
CA LEU A 407 -18.08 -10.84 -24.30
C LEU A 407 -18.13 -10.56 -25.81
N ASN A 408 -17.51 -11.41 -26.61
CA ASN A 408 -17.55 -11.32 -28.09
C ASN A 408 -18.97 -11.49 -28.64
N ALA A 409 -19.83 -12.24 -27.97
CA ALA A 409 -21.23 -12.46 -28.37
C ALA A 409 -22.14 -11.25 -28.07
N LYS A 410 -21.68 -10.26 -27.33
CA LYS A 410 -22.47 -9.03 -27.05
C LYS A 410 -22.69 -8.21 -28.32
N GLU A 411 -23.75 -7.39 -28.32
CA GLU A 411 -24.05 -6.46 -29.40
C GLU A 411 -22.88 -5.49 -29.67
N ASP A 412 -22.69 -5.10 -30.92
CA ASP A 412 -21.60 -4.22 -31.35
C ASP A 412 -21.52 -2.92 -30.55
N LYS A 413 -22.66 -2.31 -30.20
CA LYS A 413 -22.72 -1.10 -29.36
C LYS A 413 -22.15 -1.31 -27.94
N ILE A 414 -22.25 -2.52 -27.39
CA ILE A 414 -21.67 -2.89 -26.09
C ILE A 414 -20.19 -3.17 -26.26
N ARG A 415 -19.80 -3.99 -27.24
CA ARG A 415 -18.40 -4.32 -27.50
C ARG A 415 -17.51 -3.09 -27.68
N LYS A 416 -18.00 -2.06 -28.42
CA LYS A 416 -17.25 -0.80 -28.65
C LYS A 416 -16.93 -0.03 -27.37
N ARG A 417 -17.71 -0.20 -26.32
CA ARG A 417 -17.55 0.46 -25.02
C ARG A 417 -16.85 -0.42 -23.98
N THR A 418 -16.69 -1.71 -24.30
CA THR A 418 -16.09 -2.68 -23.37
C THR A 418 -14.59 -2.78 -23.61
N HIS A 419 -13.84 -2.53 -22.55
CA HIS A 419 -12.40 -2.76 -22.48
C HIS A 419 -12.17 -3.99 -21.61
N VAL A 420 -11.48 -4.98 -22.17
CA VAL A 420 -11.21 -6.24 -21.45
C VAL A 420 -9.93 -6.11 -20.65
N TYR A 421 -9.98 -6.60 -19.43
CA TYR A 421 -8.81 -6.71 -18.55
C TYR A 421 -8.80 -8.08 -17.86
N HIS A 422 -7.85 -8.33 -16.96
CA HIS A 422 -7.64 -9.60 -16.25
C HIS A 422 -7.38 -10.78 -17.21
N ILE A 423 -6.73 -10.49 -18.34
CA ILE A 423 -6.37 -11.46 -19.36
C ILE A 423 -4.98 -11.14 -19.93
N SER A 424 -4.15 -12.17 -20.14
CA SER A 424 -2.84 -11.95 -20.75
C SER A 424 -2.98 -11.47 -22.20
N GLN A 425 -2.02 -10.68 -22.69
CA GLN A 425 -1.99 -10.24 -24.09
C GLN A 425 -2.07 -11.44 -25.04
N LYS A 426 -1.30 -12.48 -24.74
CA LYS A 426 -1.25 -13.72 -25.54
C LYS A 426 -2.62 -14.43 -25.65
N ASP A 427 -3.37 -14.51 -24.55
CA ASP A 427 -4.65 -15.21 -24.55
C ASP A 427 -5.75 -14.33 -25.16
N PHE A 428 -5.65 -13.01 -24.98
CA PHE A 428 -6.53 -12.07 -25.66
C PHE A 428 -6.36 -12.12 -27.18
N GLU A 429 -5.12 -12.14 -27.71
CA GLU A 429 -4.86 -12.25 -29.14
C GLU A 429 -5.33 -13.58 -29.75
N LYS A 430 -5.18 -14.69 -29.04
CA LYS A 430 -5.70 -15.99 -29.45
C LYS A 430 -7.24 -16.05 -29.55
N GLY A 431 -7.93 -15.19 -28.83
CA GLY A 431 -9.38 -15.16 -28.76
C GLY A 431 -10.07 -14.58 -30.01
N GLU A 432 -9.33 -14.13 -31.02
CA GLU A 432 -9.85 -13.53 -32.27
C GLU A 432 -11.00 -12.54 -32.00
N THR A 433 -10.74 -11.57 -31.10
CA THR A 433 -11.78 -10.70 -30.55
C THR A 433 -11.85 -9.35 -31.30
N TYR A 434 -13.06 -8.79 -31.39
CA TYR A 434 -13.32 -7.40 -31.80
C TYR A 434 -13.34 -6.41 -30.61
N LEU A 435 -13.14 -6.90 -29.41
CA LEU A 435 -13.04 -6.09 -28.17
C LEU A 435 -11.70 -5.34 -28.14
N LYS A 436 -11.62 -4.38 -27.27
CA LYS A 436 -10.37 -3.70 -26.95
C LYS A 436 -9.83 -4.23 -25.63
N ARG A 437 -8.53 -4.53 -25.59
CA ARG A 437 -7.84 -4.75 -24.32
C ARG A 437 -7.49 -3.40 -23.70
N LEU A 438 -7.47 -3.36 -22.38
CA LEU A 438 -7.13 -2.16 -21.64
C LEU A 438 -5.71 -1.69 -21.91
N GLY A 439 -5.54 -0.41 -22.25
CA GLY A 439 -4.23 0.22 -22.44
C GLY A 439 -3.55 0.46 -21.09
N PHE A 440 -2.31 0.00 -20.96
CA PHE A 440 -1.48 0.09 -19.77
C PHE A 440 -0.62 1.37 -19.76
N GLY A 441 -0.39 1.93 -18.58
CA GLY A 441 0.52 3.05 -18.37
C GLY A 441 -0.18 4.41 -18.28
N ILE A 442 0.52 5.37 -17.67
CA ILE A 442 0.00 6.73 -17.46
C ILE A 442 -0.29 7.46 -18.77
N GLU A 443 0.50 7.18 -19.81
CA GLU A 443 0.34 7.75 -21.17
C GLU A 443 -0.93 7.28 -21.87
N ASN A 444 -1.51 6.16 -21.43
CA ASN A 444 -2.75 5.59 -21.97
C ASN A 444 -3.98 5.90 -21.10
N THR A 445 -3.87 6.92 -20.23
CA THR A 445 -5.02 7.38 -19.44
C THR A 445 -6.20 7.70 -20.36
N LEU A 446 -7.36 7.11 -20.07
CA LEU A 446 -8.62 7.45 -20.74
C LEU A 446 -9.17 8.73 -20.12
N TYR A 447 -9.52 9.69 -20.95
CA TYR A 447 -10.11 10.97 -20.56
C TYR A 447 -11.58 11.00 -20.98
N PHE A 448 -12.45 11.42 -20.06
CA PHE A 448 -13.86 11.66 -20.35
C PHE A 448 -14.06 13.17 -20.60
N ASP A 449 -14.82 13.47 -21.65
CA ASP A 449 -15.22 14.85 -21.93
C ASP A 449 -16.34 15.27 -20.98
N VAL A 450 -15.99 16.03 -19.95
CA VAL A 450 -16.88 16.54 -18.90
C VAL A 450 -16.73 18.04 -18.77
N LYS A 451 -17.78 18.71 -18.34
CA LYS A 451 -17.76 20.17 -18.13
C LYS A 451 -16.99 20.53 -16.87
N THR A 452 -16.19 21.58 -16.93
CA THR A 452 -15.54 22.14 -15.75
C THR A 452 -16.60 22.68 -14.79
N PRO A 453 -16.71 22.14 -13.54
CA PRO A 453 -17.67 22.63 -12.57
C PRO A 453 -17.31 24.04 -12.08
N GLU A 454 -18.31 24.86 -11.73
CA GLU A 454 -18.07 26.18 -11.13
C GLU A 454 -17.29 26.11 -9.82
N TYR A 455 -17.43 25.01 -9.08
CA TYR A 455 -16.75 24.76 -7.80
C TYR A 455 -15.31 24.20 -7.95
N GLU A 456 -14.86 23.88 -9.17
CA GLU A 456 -13.59 23.16 -9.41
C GLU A 456 -12.41 23.77 -8.62
N LYS A 457 -12.23 25.08 -8.75
CA LYS A 457 -11.14 25.79 -8.09
C LYS A 457 -11.21 25.69 -6.55
N SER A 458 -12.40 25.88 -5.99
CA SER A 458 -12.60 25.75 -4.54
C SER A 458 -12.39 24.33 -4.06
N TYR A 459 -12.80 23.34 -4.86
CA TYR A 459 -12.60 21.92 -4.56
C TYR A 459 -11.12 21.55 -4.57
N GLN A 460 -10.35 22.01 -5.55
CA GLN A 460 -8.90 21.80 -5.62
C GLN A 460 -8.17 22.43 -4.40
N ILE A 461 -8.53 23.64 -4.03
CA ILE A 461 -7.96 24.33 -2.86
C ILE A 461 -8.26 23.52 -1.59
N LEU A 462 -9.53 23.12 -1.38
CA LEU A 462 -9.93 22.31 -0.22
C LEU A 462 -9.27 20.92 -0.21
N GLY A 463 -9.19 20.29 -1.37
CA GLY A 463 -8.49 19.01 -1.52
C GLY A 463 -7.02 19.13 -1.13
N THR A 464 -6.33 20.16 -1.63
CA THR A 464 -4.93 20.44 -1.26
C THR A 464 -4.78 20.68 0.25
N LEU A 465 -5.69 21.45 0.86
CA LEU A 465 -5.71 21.67 2.31
C LEU A 465 -5.87 20.39 3.11
N ASN A 466 -6.73 19.49 2.67
CA ASN A 466 -7.00 18.23 3.36
C ASN A 466 -5.78 17.30 3.44
N PHE A 467 -4.80 17.49 2.55
CA PHE A 467 -3.51 16.78 2.57
C PHE A 467 -2.43 17.46 3.40
N LEU A 468 -2.67 18.70 3.85
CA LEU A 468 -1.74 19.40 4.72
C LEU A 468 -2.03 19.04 6.17
N ASP A 469 -1.21 18.20 6.79
CA ASP A 469 -1.33 17.84 8.22
C ASP A 469 -1.40 19.06 9.14
N LEU A 470 -0.87 20.19 8.67
CA LEU A 470 -0.93 21.48 9.32
C LEU A 470 -2.37 21.94 9.62
N PHE A 471 -3.33 21.49 8.82
CA PHE A 471 -4.72 21.95 8.85
C PHE A 471 -5.71 20.90 9.35
N ASP A 472 -5.22 19.74 9.81
CA ASP A 472 -6.04 18.59 10.24
C ASP A 472 -7.12 18.93 11.28
N ASP A 473 -6.82 19.82 12.21
CA ASP A 473 -7.71 20.19 13.31
C ASP A 473 -8.46 21.51 13.07
N MET A 474 -8.46 21.99 11.81
CA MET A 474 -9.10 23.27 11.50
C MET A 474 -10.63 23.17 11.38
N PRO A 475 -11.37 24.08 12.01
CA PRO A 475 -12.82 24.15 11.84
C PRO A 475 -13.20 24.59 10.41
N ILE A 476 -14.38 24.19 9.95
CA ILE A 476 -14.91 24.56 8.61
C ILE A 476 -14.88 26.07 8.33
N SER A 477 -15.04 26.90 9.37
CA SER A 477 -14.94 28.36 9.24
C SER A 477 -13.55 28.79 8.75
N LYS A 478 -12.49 28.16 9.24
CA LYS A 478 -11.11 28.44 8.81
C LYS A 478 -10.84 27.94 7.38
N ALA A 479 -11.45 26.85 6.95
CA ALA A 479 -11.37 26.41 5.55
C ALA A 479 -12.00 27.45 4.59
N ARG A 480 -13.14 28.05 4.97
CA ARG A 480 -13.74 29.14 4.20
C ARG A 480 -12.85 30.40 4.17
N GLU A 481 -12.28 30.77 5.31
CA GLU A 481 -11.35 31.90 5.41
C GLU A 481 -10.14 31.66 4.49
N PHE A 482 -9.55 30.45 4.49
CA PHE A 482 -8.45 30.09 3.63
C PHE A 482 -8.77 30.29 2.15
N ILE A 483 -9.91 29.77 1.68
CA ILE A 483 -10.36 29.96 0.29
C ILE A 483 -10.45 31.44 -0.08
N SER A 484 -10.86 32.29 0.86
CA SER A 484 -11.05 33.73 0.62
C SER A 484 -9.75 34.52 0.53
N ILE A 485 -8.68 34.06 1.19
CA ILE A 485 -7.39 34.77 1.27
C ILE A 485 -6.33 34.20 0.31
N VAL A 486 -6.54 32.99 -0.20
CA VAL A 486 -5.56 32.32 -1.08
C VAL A 486 -5.64 32.90 -2.50
N LYS A 487 -4.48 33.04 -3.14
CA LYS A 487 -4.32 33.41 -4.54
C LYS A 487 -3.58 32.31 -5.28
N GLU A 488 -3.94 32.04 -6.52
CA GLU A 488 -3.23 31.13 -7.41
C GLU A 488 -2.19 31.93 -8.20
N GLU A 489 -0.93 31.48 -8.14
CA GLU A 489 0.20 32.00 -8.92
C GLU A 489 0.85 30.88 -9.72
N LYS A 490 1.29 31.17 -10.96
CA LYS A 490 1.92 30.22 -11.86
C LYS A 490 3.34 30.66 -12.20
N PHE A 491 4.27 29.73 -12.14
CA PHE A 491 5.67 29.98 -12.44
C PHE A 491 6.18 28.93 -13.42
N LYS A 492 7.13 29.34 -14.26
CA LYS A 492 7.78 28.48 -15.22
C LYS A 492 9.01 27.80 -14.61
N LYS A 493 9.37 26.65 -15.15
CA LYS A 493 10.61 25.95 -14.80
C LYS A 493 11.80 26.90 -14.85
N GLY A 494 12.59 26.89 -13.77
CA GLY A 494 13.78 27.73 -13.61
C GLY A 494 13.52 29.10 -12.99
N GLU A 495 12.26 29.52 -12.80
CA GLU A 495 11.97 30.80 -12.15
C GLU A 495 12.30 30.76 -10.65
N LEU A 496 12.89 31.86 -10.15
CA LEU A 496 13.21 32.06 -8.75
C LEU A 496 11.98 32.56 -8.00
N LEU A 497 11.45 31.76 -7.10
CA LEU A 497 10.25 32.04 -6.30
C LEU A 497 10.56 32.82 -5.03
N ILE A 498 11.62 32.43 -4.37
CA ILE A 498 12.14 33.09 -3.15
C ILE A 498 13.63 33.28 -3.33
N LYS A 499 14.09 34.51 -3.02
CA LYS A 499 15.52 34.87 -2.96
C LYS A 499 15.97 34.88 -1.51
N ARG A 500 17.02 34.14 -1.22
CA ARG A 500 17.69 34.16 0.08
C ARG A 500 18.09 35.59 0.50
N GLY A 501 17.97 35.84 1.81
CA GLY A 501 18.35 37.16 2.39
C GLY A 501 17.30 38.27 2.20
N THR A 502 16.18 38.02 1.46
CA THR A 502 15.03 38.92 1.38
C THR A 502 14.10 38.73 2.57
N PHE A 503 13.24 39.71 2.86
CA PHE A 503 12.17 39.52 3.85
C PHE A 503 11.02 38.71 3.29
N GLY A 504 10.37 37.91 4.16
CA GLY A 504 9.20 37.11 3.78
C GLY A 504 7.95 37.97 3.61
N ASP A 505 7.27 37.81 2.50
CA ASP A 505 6.05 38.51 2.11
C ASP A 505 4.85 37.59 1.88
N LYS A 506 5.10 36.30 1.60
CA LYS A 506 4.06 35.31 1.28
C LYS A 506 4.38 33.94 1.89
N PHE A 507 3.32 33.19 2.20
CA PHE A 507 3.29 31.76 2.44
C PHE A 507 2.89 31.04 1.15
N TYR A 508 3.46 29.86 0.90
CA TYR A 508 3.29 29.13 -0.34
C TYR A 508 2.87 27.68 -0.07
N VAL A 509 1.85 27.20 -0.77
CA VAL A 509 1.43 25.80 -0.84
C VAL A 509 1.52 25.34 -2.30
N ILE A 510 2.12 24.19 -2.53
CA ILE A 510 2.27 23.65 -3.89
C ILE A 510 0.99 22.93 -4.30
N ALA A 511 0.31 23.47 -5.30
CA ALA A 511 -0.86 22.83 -5.90
C ALA A 511 -0.46 21.82 -6.98
N SER A 512 0.54 22.15 -7.81
CA SER A 512 1.10 21.24 -8.81
C SER A 512 2.54 21.59 -9.17
N GLY A 513 3.28 20.61 -9.68
CA GLY A 513 4.70 20.75 -10.01
C GLY A 513 5.63 20.58 -8.81
N ASN A 514 6.93 20.79 -9.01
CA ASN A 514 7.96 20.63 -8.00
C ASN A 514 8.81 21.88 -7.87
N VAL A 515 9.26 22.18 -6.65
CA VAL A 515 10.21 23.25 -6.37
C VAL A 515 11.45 22.71 -5.66
N ALA A 516 12.60 23.33 -5.88
CA ALA A 516 13.84 23.04 -5.18
C ALA A 516 14.16 24.14 -4.17
N VAL A 517 14.41 23.77 -2.93
CA VAL A 517 14.97 24.62 -1.89
C VAL A 517 16.47 24.45 -1.89
N ILE A 518 17.21 25.52 -2.08
CA ILE A 518 18.68 25.55 -2.22
C ILE A 518 19.25 26.35 -1.06
N THR A 519 20.00 25.68 -0.18
CA THR A 519 20.77 26.30 0.90
C THR A 519 22.22 26.54 0.48
N ASP A 520 23.09 27.04 1.37
CA ASP A 520 24.51 27.36 1.10
C ASP A 520 25.31 26.21 0.49
N ASP A 521 24.94 25.01 0.79
CA ASP A 521 25.56 23.80 0.26
C ASP A 521 24.86 23.46 -1.06
N LEU A 522 25.41 23.94 -2.19
CA LEU A 522 24.85 23.70 -3.55
C LEU A 522 24.62 22.22 -3.87
N GLU A 523 25.19 21.30 -3.11
CA GLU A 523 24.97 19.85 -3.23
C GLU A 523 23.69 19.36 -2.53
N LYS A 524 23.08 20.18 -1.64
CA LYS A 524 21.88 19.78 -0.87
C LYS A 524 20.62 20.47 -1.40
N ARG A 525 20.06 19.88 -2.44
CA ARG A 525 18.77 20.26 -3.01
C ARG A 525 17.64 19.51 -2.32
N LYS A 526 16.72 20.22 -1.67
CA LYS A 526 15.49 19.63 -1.12
C LYS A 526 14.34 19.88 -2.09
N ILE A 527 13.75 18.82 -2.62
CA ILE A 527 12.61 18.90 -3.54
C ILE A 527 11.31 18.80 -2.75
N TYR A 528 10.42 19.75 -2.99
CA TYR A 528 9.03 19.75 -2.51
C TYR A 528 8.09 19.58 -3.69
N GLY A 529 6.99 18.86 -3.47
CA GLY A 529 5.96 18.57 -4.48
C GLY A 529 4.56 18.99 -4.04
N PRO A 530 3.53 18.63 -4.81
CA PRO A 530 2.14 18.93 -4.47
C PRO A 530 1.78 18.54 -3.03
N CYS A 531 0.98 19.38 -2.38
CA CYS A 531 0.62 19.28 -0.98
C CYS A 531 1.78 19.45 0.02
N ASP A 532 2.94 19.93 -0.42
CA ASP A 532 3.96 20.49 0.46
C ASP A 532 3.80 22.03 0.55
N TYR A 533 4.43 22.64 1.56
CA TYR A 533 4.41 24.09 1.78
C TYR A 533 5.81 24.62 2.12
N PHE A 534 6.01 25.90 1.90
CA PHE A 534 7.27 26.59 2.21
C PHE A 534 7.07 28.10 2.44
N GLY A 535 8.11 28.73 2.99
CA GLY A 535 8.13 30.17 3.20
C GLY A 535 7.57 30.64 4.55
N GLU A 536 7.04 29.74 5.38
CA GLU A 536 6.46 30.02 6.70
C GLU A 536 7.46 30.58 7.70
N ALA A 537 8.70 30.06 7.69
CA ALA A 537 9.72 30.39 8.71
C ALA A 537 10.00 31.89 8.79
N ALA A 538 10.25 32.55 7.65
CA ALA A 538 10.53 33.97 7.60
C ALA A 538 9.31 34.86 7.98
N LEU A 539 8.10 34.36 7.80
CA LEU A 539 6.88 35.08 8.18
C LEU A 539 6.66 35.07 9.69
N VAL A 540 6.81 33.91 10.30
CA VAL A 540 6.53 33.69 11.73
C VAL A 540 7.63 34.28 12.61
N THR A 541 8.91 34.12 12.22
CA THR A 541 10.07 34.69 12.99
C THR A 541 10.36 36.14 12.69
N GLY A 542 9.85 36.68 11.58
CA GLY A 542 10.26 38.00 11.08
C GLY A 542 11.66 38.04 10.49
N ASN A 543 12.36 36.91 10.40
CA ASN A 543 13.70 36.79 9.85
C ASN A 543 13.72 36.87 8.32
N LYS A 544 14.94 37.07 7.76
CA LYS A 544 15.12 36.96 6.30
C LYS A 544 14.98 35.50 5.83
N ARG A 545 14.64 35.34 4.56
CA ARG A 545 14.59 34.05 3.88
C ARG A 545 15.92 33.29 4.00
N ALA A 546 15.88 32.04 4.46
CA ALA A 546 17.08 31.24 4.72
C ALA A 546 17.63 30.53 3.48
N ALA A 547 16.82 30.37 2.42
CA ALA A 547 17.20 29.65 1.21
C ALA A 547 16.60 30.27 -0.04
N ASP A 548 17.19 29.99 -1.19
CA ASP A 548 16.57 30.21 -2.48
C ASP A 548 15.55 29.11 -2.76
N VAL A 549 14.43 29.44 -3.42
CA VAL A 549 13.44 28.48 -3.90
C VAL A 549 13.23 28.68 -5.39
N VAL A 550 13.45 27.64 -6.18
CA VAL A 550 13.40 27.66 -7.63
C VAL A 550 12.37 26.62 -8.13
N ALA A 551 11.63 26.96 -9.15
CA ALA A 551 10.72 26.02 -9.82
C ALA A 551 11.53 24.97 -10.60
N GLU A 552 11.42 23.68 -10.21
CA GLU A 552 12.05 22.56 -10.92
C GLU A 552 11.27 22.12 -12.16
N THR A 553 9.97 22.34 -12.13
CA THR A 553 9.03 22.14 -13.24
C THR A 553 8.15 23.38 -13.38
N ASP A 554 7.26 23.44 -14.33
CA ASP A 554 6.16 24.40 -14.28
C ASP A 554 5.34 24.14 -13.01
N VAL A 555 5.08 25.17 -12.20
CA VAL A 555 4.40 25.04 -10.90
C VAL A 555 3.19 25.93 -10.80
N VAL A 556 2.19 25.44 -10.08
CA VAL A 556 1.04 26.21 -9.61
C VAL A 556 1.13 26.26 -8.09
N LEU A 557 1.14 27.47 -7.55
CA LEU A 557 1.22 27.71 -6.11
C LEU A 557 -0.06 28.40 -5.61
N TYR A 558 -0.52 27.98 -4.45
CA TYR A 558 -1.47 28.74 -3.66
C TYR A 558 -0.66 29.63 -2.72
N THR A 559 -0.84 30.94 -2.85
CA THR A 559 -0.07 31.94 -2.08
C THR A 559 -0.97 32.72 -1.14
N ILE A 560 -0.45 33.05 0.03
CA ILE A 560 -1.15 33.89 1.01
C ILE A 560 -0.19 35.01 1.43
N GLU A 561 -0.65 36.25 1.38
CA GLU A 561 0.09 37.41 1.82
C GLU A 561 0.37 37.35 3.34
N LYS A 562 1.54 37.82 3.77
CA LYS A 562 2.05 37.73 5.14
C LYS A 562 0.99 38.09 6.20
N ASP A 563 0.40 39.29 6.09
CA ASP A 563 -0.49 39.80 7.14
C ASP A 563 -1.78 38.95 7.23
N LYS A 564 -2.30 38.49 6.09
CA LYS A 564 -3.44 37.58 6.05
C LYS A 564 -3.12 36.21 6.61
N PHE A 565 -1.91 35.70 6.33
CA PHE A 565 -1.46 34.40 6.83
C PHE A 565 -1.27 34.44 8.35
N LEU A 566 -0.60 35.47 8.88
CA LEU A 566 -0.40 35.63 10.33
C LEU A 566 -1.74 35.76 11.07
N HIS A 567 -2.68 36.55 10.54
CA HIS A 567 -4.03 36.66 11.11
C HIS A 567 -4.79 35.33 11.07
N PHE A 568 -4.66 34.60 9.97
CA PHE A 568 -5.32 33.30 9.79
C PHE A 568 -4.86 32.24 10.81
N ILE A 569 -3.56 32.21 11.16
CA ILE A 569 -2.99 31.25 12.11
C ILE A 569 -3.06 31.71 13.57
N GLU A 570 -3.34 32.98 13.84
CA GLU A 570 -3.33 33.59 15.16
C GLU A 570 -4.17 32.80 16.16
N GLY A 571 -3.58 32.45 17.32
CA GLY A 571 -4.20 31.72 18.39
C GLY A 571 -4.47 30.24 18.13
N THR A 572 -3.99 29.69 17.00
CA THR A 572 -4.16 28.27 16.65
C THR A 572 -2.96 27.42 17.07
N GLU A 573 -3.13 26.11 17.18
CA GLU A 573 -2.01 25.17 17.36
C GLU A 573 -1.04 25.21 16.16
N LEU A 574 -1.53 25.62 15.00
CA LEU A 574 -0.75 25.83 13.80
C LEU A 574 0.32 26.91 14.01
N GLU A 575 -0.05 28.04 14.62
CA GLU A 575 0.91 29.11 14.94
C GLU A 575 2.08 28.59 15.77
N LYS A 576 1.77 27.85 16.86
CA LYS A 576 2.81 27.24 17.73
C LYS A 576 3.68 26.24 16.97
N THR A 577 3.07 25.41 16.13
CA THR A 577 3.79 24.42 15.33
C THR A 577 4.76 25.11 14.36
N LEU A 578 4.32 26.17 13.68
CA LEU A 578 5.15 26.92 12.75
C LEU A 578 6.27 27.72 13.45
N GLN A 579 6.01 28.27 14.64
CA GLN A 579 7.03 28.91 15.46
C GLN A 579 8.13 27.91 15.85
N ASN A 580 7.75 26.74 16.33
CA ASN A 580 8.67 25.66 16.68
C ASN A 580 9.50 25.20 15.46
N LEU A 581 8.87 25.03 14.29
CA LEU A 581 9.55 24.67 13.05
C LEU A 581 10.56 25.76 12.63
N ALA A 582 10.16 27.01 12.70
CA ALA A 582 11.00 28.12 12.29
C ALA A 582 12.27 28.28 13.17
N GLU A 583 12.14 27.99 14.47
CA GLU A 583 13.26 28.02 15.42
C GLU A 583 14.22 26.82 15.27
N ARG A 584 13.71 25.67 14.83
CA ARG A 584 14.43 24.37 14.84
C ARG A 584 14.92 23.92 13.47
N ARG A 585 14.45 24.50 12.38
CA ARG A 585 14.88 24.16 11.03
C ARG A 585 16.36 24.46 10.84
N ASP A 586 17.19 23.41 10.86
CA ASP A 586 18.57 23.47 10.42
C ASP A 586 18.84 22.41 9.33
N SER A 587 19.88 22.64 8.52
CA SER A 587 20.28 21.74 7.46
C SER A 587 20.73 20.36 7.99
N GLU A 588 21.24 20.34 9.21
CA GLU A 588 21.76 19.17 9.89
C GLU A 588 20.66 18.21 10.31
N THR A 589 19.59 18.73 10.92
CA THR A 589 18.41 17.93 11.32
C THR A 589 17.78 17.25 10.12
N TRP A 590 17.56 18.01 9.04
CA TRP A 590 17.01 17.44 7.83
C TRP A 590 17.90 16.37 7.19
N ASN A 591 19.21 16.58 7.20
CA ASN A 591 20.17 15.61 6.70
C ASN A 591 20.05 14.28 7.46
N ILE A 592 20.00 14.31 8.79
CA ILE A 592 19.82 13.11 9.61
C ILE A 592 18.48 12.42 9.28
N LEU A 593 17.38 13.16 9.21
CA LEU A 593 16.07 12.60 8.86
C LEU A 593 16.02 11.98 7.45
N SER A 594 16.86 12.43 6.54
CA SER A 594 16.90 11.97 5.15
C SER A 594 17.91 10.85 4.90
N THR A 595 18.95 10.74 5.70
CA THR A 595 20.05 9.77 5.53
C THR A 595 20.00 8.61 6.52
N SER A 596 19.30 8.77 7.66
CA SER A 596 19.10 7.68 8.63
C SER A 596 18.33 6.54 7.99
N PRO A 597 18.80 5.29 8.06
CA PRO A 597 18.10 4.13 7.51
C PRO A 597 16.66 3.99 8.00
N SER A 598 16.41 4.33 9.26
CA SER A 598 15.09 4.24 9.89
C SER A 598 14.16 5.40 9.55
N LEU A 599 14.68 6.57 9.18
CA LEU A 599 13.93 7.81 8.97
C LEU A 599 13.80 8.21 7.50
N GLN A 600 14.68 7.70 6.62
CA GLN A 600 14.61 7.97 5.18
C GLN A 600 13.28 7.55 4.54
N ILE A 601 12.61 6.55 5.14
CA ILE A 601 11.29 6.04 4.71
C ILE A 601 10.14 7.01 4.99
N LEU A 602 10.36 8.06 5.80
CA LEU A 602 9.36 9.05 6.14
C LEU A 602 9.08 9.96 4.94
N THR A 603 7.80 10.33 4.77
CA THR A 603 7.42 11.38 3.82
C THR A 603 7.99 12.74 4.25
N SER A 604 8.02 13.71 3.34
CA SER A 604 8.46 15.07 3.66
C SER A 604 7.66 15.69 4.81
N THR A 605 6.35 15.47 4.82
CA THR A 605 5.44 15.95 5.87
C THR A 605 5.74 15.30 7.22
N GLN A 606 5.96 13.99 7.25
CA GLN A 606 6.33 13.27 8.48
C GLN A 606 7.68 13.73 9.02
N LYS A 607 8.67 13.96 8.14
CA LYS A 607 9.98 14.53 8.53
C LYS A 607 9.84 15.92 9.11
N THR A 608 9.01 16.76 8.51
CA THR A 608 8.73 18.13 9.01
C THR A 608 8.08 18.09 10.40
N PHE A 609 7.15 17.15 10.65
CA PHE A 609 6.56 17.01 11.99
C PHE A 609 7.62 16.59 13.03
N ILE A 610 8.46 15.61 12.72
CA ILE A 610 9.53 15.18 13.63
C ILE A 610 10.49 16.35 13.86
N GLU A 611 10.89 17.08 12.82
CA GLU A 611 11.75 18.26 12.93
C GLU A 611 11.18 19.30 13.91
N ALA A 612 9.86 19.51 13.91
CA ALA A 612 9.17 20.45 14.79
C ALA A 612 9.25 20.08 16.29
N VAL A 613 9.40 18.79 16.61
CA VAL A 613 9.39 18.30 18.00
C VAL A 613 10.76 17.87 18.51
N LEU A 614 11.81 17.91 17.67
CA LEU A 614 13.18 17.61 18.07
C LEU A 614 13.75 18.71 18.98
N ASN A 615 14.36 18.31 20.11
CA ASN A 615 15.12 19.20 20.99
C ASN A 615 16.58 18.73 21.05
N GLN A 616 17.53 19.63 20.93
CA GLN A 616 18.94 19.28 21.11
C GLN A 616 19.21 18.93 22.58
N TYR A 617 19.96 17.87 22.79
CA TYR A 617 20.34 17.37 24.11
C TYR A 617 21.79 16.87 24.09
N GLU A 618 22.64 17.49 24.89
CA GLU A 618 24.07 17.16 24.95
C GLU A 618 24.40 16.43 26.24
N ILE A 619 25.14 15.31 26.11
CA ILE A 619 25.70 14.57 27.23
C ILE A 619 27.23 14.68 27.16
N THR A 620 27.77 15.47 28.05
CA THR A 620 29.22 15.78 28.05
C THR A 620 30.07 14.76 28.80
N LYS A 621 29.46 13.95 29.69
CA LYS A 621 30.17 12.97 30.53
C LYS A 621 29.79 11.56 30.14
N PRO A 622 30.77 10.60 30.17
CA PRO A 622 30.44 9.17 30.04
C PRO A 622 29.43 8.72 31.08
N GLY A 623 28.50 7.85 30.68
CA GLY A 623 27.50 7.34 31.60
C GLY A 623 26.37 6.53 30.95
N VAL A 624 25.34 6.23 31.73
CA VAL A 624 24.12 5.54 31.29
C VAL A 624 23.12 6.60 30.80
N ILE A 625 22.73 6.50 29.54
CA ILE A 625 21.69 7.37 28.95
C ILE A 625 20.31 6.83 29.27
N LEU A 626 20.14 5.50 29.13
CA LEU A 626 18.89 4.79 29.40
C LEU A 626 19.23 3.40 29.95
N LYS A 627 18.60 2.97 31.06
CA LYS A 627 18.87 1.69 31.70
C LYS A 627 17.80 0.65 31.35
N GLU A 628 18.21 -0.60 31.15
CA GLU A 628 17.29 -1.75 31.03
C GLU A 628 16.30 -1.77 32.20
N GLY A 629 15.00 -1.94 31.92
CA GLY A 629 13.91 -1.88 32.91
C GLY A 629 13.39 -0.45 33.22
N GLN A 630 14.07 0.61 32.77
CA GLN A 630 13.63 1.99 32.98
C GLN A 630 12.44 2.33 32.05
N LYS A 631 11.49 3.11 32.59
CA LYS A 631 10.40 3.67 31.79
C LYS A 631 10.92 4.65 30.75
N LEU A 632 10.35 4.59 29.54
CA LEU A 632 10.71 5.47 28.43
C LEU A 632 9.78 6.69 28.45
N ASP A 633 10.31 7.83 28.91
CA ASP A 633 9.63 9.12 28.84
C ASP A 633 10.11 9.94 27.60
N ASP A 634 11.25 9.60 27.05
CA ASP A 634 11.86 10.24 25.90
C ASP A 634 12.48 9.21 24.94
N ILE A 635 12.58 9.56 23.67
CA ILE A 635 13.39 8.86 22.66
C ILE A 635 14.45 9.82 22.16
N TYR A 636 15.61 9.27 21.82
CA TYR A 636 16.71 10.09 21.32
C TYR A 636 17.16 9.58 19.94
N ILE A 637 17.61 10.52 19.09
CA ILE A 637 18.27 10.25 17.83
C ILE A 637 19.72 10.74 17.98
N ILE A 638 20.70 9.93 17.63
CA ILE A 638 22.11 10.33 17.72
C ILE A 638 22.42 11.34 16.62
N ARG A 639 22.75 12.57 16.99
CA ARG A 639 23.24 13.60 16.07
C ARG A 639 24.74 13.42 15.82
N ASP A 640 25.51 13.23 16.90
CA ASP A 640 26.96 13.01 16.85
C ASP A 640 27.44 12.16 18.03
N GLY A 641 28.49 11.37 17.80
CA GLY A 641 29.05 10.45 18.79
C GLY A 641 28.55 9.01 18.63
N GLU A 642 28.88 8.17 19.60
CA GLU A 642 28.59 6.74 19.58
C GLU A 642 28.01 6.27 20.91
N VAL A 643 27.07 5.32 20.84
CA VAL A 643 26.38 4.75 22.01
C VAL A 643 26.46 3.23 21.99
N THR A 644 26.93 2.63 23.08
CA THR A 644 27.01 1.18 23.26
C THR A 644 25.70 0.66 23.84
N VAL A 645 25.17 -0.40 23.25
CA VAL A 645 23.94 -1.11 23.68
C VAL A 645 24.30 -2.41 24.35
N THR A 646 23.80 -2.61 25.57
CA THR A 646 23.98 -3.84 26.34
C THR A 646 22.65 -4.42 26.77
N GLN A 647 22.58 -5.75 26.87
CA GLN A 647 21.46 -6.48 27.46
C GLN A 647 22.00 -7.50 28.47
N LYS A 648 21.49 -7.47 29.70
CA LYS A 648 22.02 -8.32 30.78
C LYS A 648 23.56 -8.26 30.86
N SER A 649 24.12 -7.05 30.73
CA SER A 649 25.57 -6.75 30.74
C SER A 649 26.38 -7.32 29.56
N LYS A 650 25.76 -7.93 28.55
CA LYS A 650 26.41 -8.32 27.31
C LYS A 650 26.26 -7.25 26.25
N LYS A 651 27.34 -6.88 25.55
CA LYS A 651 27.29 -5.94 24.44
C LYS A 651 26.52 -6.56 23.27
N VAL A 652 25.49 -5.83 22.79
CA VAL A 652 24.61 -6.27 21.72
C VAL A 652 24.89 -5.51 20.44
N ALA A 653 25.07 -4.16 20.55
CA ALA A 653 25.28 -3.30 19.39
C ALA A 653 26.06 -2.02 19.75
N LYS A 654 26.49 -1.30 18.73
CA LYS A 654 27.03 0.05 18.82
C LYS A 654 26.25 0.94 17.87
N LEU A 655 25.61 1.95 18.40
CA LEU A 655 24.81 2.91 17.66
C LEU A 655 25.65 4.13 17.31
N LYS A 656 25.30 4.75 16.18
CA LYS A 656 25.98 5.91 15.62
C LYS A 656 24.97 6.94 15.09
N ARG A 657 25.46 7.99 14.47
CA ARG A 657 24.67 9.07 13.87
C ARG A 657 23.45 8.53 13.10
N GLY A 658 22.27 9.04 13.42
CA GLY A 658 20.97 8.67 12.82
C GLY A 658 20.27 7.47 13.46
N ASP A 659 20.95 6.75 14.36
CA ASP A 659 20.34 5.65 15.12
C ASP A 659 19.53 6.19 16.31
N PHE A 660 18.52 5.39 16.75
CA PHE A 660 17.66 5.72 17.88
C PHE A 660 18.16 5.11 19.19
N ILE A 661 17.98 5.84 20.28
CA ILE A 661 18.05 5.34 21.66
C ILE A 661 16.64 5.26 22.22
N GLY A 662 16.19 4.05 22.59
CA GLY A 662 14.79 3.76 22.88
C GLY A 662 14.02 3.36 21.62
N THR A 663 12.83 2.79 21.78
CA THR A 663 11.99 2.38 20.65
C THR A 663 10.62 3.07 20.71
N MET A 664 10.11 3.50 19.58
CA MET A 664 8.77 4.08 19.50
C MET A 664 7.69 3.07 19.92
N GLU A 665 7.90 1.78 19.65
CA GLU A 665 7.03 0.70 20.13
C GLU A 665 6.96 0.63 21.66
N SER A 666 8.09 0.75 22.34
CA SER A 666 8.14 0.72 23.81
C SER A 666 7.37 1.90 24.42
N VAL A 667 7.44 3.08 23.80
CA VAL A 667 6.62 4.24 24.20
C VAL A 667 5.14 3.97 23.96
N TYR A 668 4.77 3.51 22.78
CA TYR A 668 3.38 3.22 22.40
C TYR A 668 2.75 2.15 23.28
N LYS A 669 3.46 1.04 23.49
CA LYS A 669 3.01 -0.08 24.33
C LYS A 669 3.25 0.15 25.83
N LYS A 670 3.75 1.33 26.24
CA LYS A 670 4.12 1.68 27.63
C LYS A 670 5.02 0.63 28.29
N ARG A 671 5.96 0.08 27.51
CA ARG A 671 6.94 -0.91 28.00
C ARG A 671 8.20 -0.23 28.52
N SER A 672 8.88 -0.89 29.45
CA SER A 672 10.22 -0.49 29.91
C SER A 672 11.26 -0.79 28.83
N ALA A 673 12.41 -0.07 28.88
CA ALA A 673 13.55 -0.29 28.00
C ALA A 673 14.07 -1.75 28.12
N CYS A 674 14.24 -2.40 26.98
CA CYS A 674 14.76 -3.77 26.90
C CYS A 674 16.30 -3.84 26.94
N TYR A 675 16.96 -2.69 26.81
CA TYR A 675 18.42 -2.54 26.71
C TYR A 675 18.93 -1.41 27.58
N THR A 676 20.21 -1.48 27.96
CA THR A 676 20.93 -0.36 28.54
C THR A 676 21.77 0.33 27.46
N PHE A 677 21.70 1.64 27.38
CA PHE A 677 22.40 2.50 26.44
C PHE A 677 23.43 3.36 27.20
N THR A 678 24.69 3.29 26.80
CA THR A 678 25.79 3.99 27.47
C THR A 678 26.67 4.74 26.47
N ASN A 679 27.14 5.93 26.84
CA ASN A 679 28.17 6.64 26.10
C ASN A 679 29.51 6.56 26.81
N GLU A 680 30.59 6.41 26.05
CA GLU A 680 31.98 6.39 26.54
C GLU A 680 32.68 7.73 26.31
N SER A 681 32.12 8.57 25.44
CA SER A 681 32.58 9.92 25.09
C SER A 681 31.39 10.87 25.01
N PRO A 682 31.56 12.20 24.96
CA PRO A 682 30.48 13.14 24.76
C PRO A 682 29.62 12.75 23.55
N VAL A 683 28.29 12.88 23.67
CA VAL A 683 27.35 12.64 22.57
C VAL A 683 26.37 13.79 22.47
N LEU A 684 26.03 14.14 21.24
CA LEU A 684 25.01 15.12 20.92
C LEU A 684 23.79 14.38 20.35
N LEU A 685 22.65 14.59 20.98
CA LEU A 685 21.39 13.89 20.71
C LEU A 685 20.31 14.87 20.28
N TYR A 686 19.35 14.38 19.52
CA TYR A 686 18.03 14.98 19.42
C TYR A 686 17.07 14.19 20.32
N LYS A 687 16.36 14.89 21.17
CA LYS A 687 15.40 14.34 22.12
C LYS A 687 13.98 14.59 21.63
N ILE A 688 13.13 13.57 21.68
CA ILE A 688 11.69 13.65 21.40
C ILE A 688 10.93 13.16 22.63
N HIS A 689 10.01 13.95 23.13
CA HIS A 689 9.20 13.57 24.28
C HIS A 689 8.14 12.53 23.91
N SER A 690 7.83 11.61 24.81
CA SER A 690 6.86 10.53 24.56
C SER A 690 5.47 11.02 24.15
N SER A 691 5.00 12.16 24.69
CA SER A 691 3.72 12.76 24.29
C SER A 691 3.69 13.17 22.81
N ASP A 692 4.80 13.69 22.29
CA ASP A 692 4.89 14.12 20.89
C ASP A 692 5.00 12.90 19.96
N ILE A 693 5.71 11.86 20.40
CA ILE A 693 5.76 10.58 19.71
C ILE A 693 4.36 9.96 19.62
N LEU A 694 3.60 9.95 20.72
CA LEU A 694 2.24 9.40 20.71
C LEU A 694 1.33 10.18 19.75
N LYS A 695 1.37 11.51 19.75
CA LYS A 695 0.65 12.34 18.78
C LYS A 695 1.04 12.02 17.34
N PHE A 696 2.35 11.85 17.09
CA PHE A 696 2.86 11.51 15.78
C PHE A 696 2.39 10.13 15.31
N ILE A 697 2.39 9.16 16.21
CA ILE A 697 1.90 7.81 15.98
C ILE A 697 0.39 7.79 15.72
N ASP A 698 -0.39 8.53 16.50
CA ASP A 698 -1.84 8.63 16.31
C ASP A 698 -2.18 9.24 14.95
N LYS A 699 -1.35 10.16 14.46
CA LYS A 699 -1.45 10.72 13.11
C LYS A 699 -0.89 9.82 12.01
N ASN A 700 0.07 8.95 12.33
CA ASN A 700 0.80 8.09 11.39
C ASN A 700 0.93 6.66 11.94
N PRO A 701 -0.17 5.95 12.20
CA PRO A 701 -0.13 4.66 12.89
C PRO A 701 0.68 3.58 12.16
N GLY A 702 0.71 3.59 10.82
CA GLY A 702 1.51 2.67 10.02
C GLY A 702 3.03 2.82 10.22
N LEU A 703 3.47 3.99 10.66
CA LEU A 703 4.88 4.27 10.85
C LEU A 703 5.51 3.51 12.02
N ILE A 704 4.75 3.26 13.10
CA ILE A 704 5.25 2.42 14.22
C ILE A 704 5.76 1.10 13.71
N MET A 705 5.01 0.49 12.81
CA MET A 705 5.33 -0.86 12.32
C MET A 705 6.61 -0.85 11.50
N LYS A 706 6.83 0.21 10.70
CA LYS A 706 8.09 0.40 9.98
C LYS A 706 9.26 0.62 10.93
N LEU A 707 9.07 1.41 11.98
CA LEU A 707 10.12 1.73 12.97
C LEU A 707 10.37 0.60 13.98
N THR A 708 9.38 -0.22 14.31
CA THR A 708 9.52 -1.37 15.22
C THR A 708 10.39 -2.47 14.60
N TYR A 709 10.28 -2.68 13.30
CA TYR A 709 11.01 -3.72 12.58
C TYR A 709 12.53 -3.52 12.60
N ASP A 710 13.00 -2.28 12.62
CA ASP A 710 14.44 -1.94 12.55
C ASP A 710 15.21 -2.26 13.85
N PHE A 711 14.54 -2.26 15.01
CA PHE A 711 15.18 -2.44 16.32
C PHE A 711 15.19 -3.89 16.86
N GLY A 712 14.30 -4.72 16.37
CA GLY A 712 14.19 -6.13 16.86
C GLY A 712 15.18 -7.10 16.22
N LYS A 713 16.01 -6.66 15.27
CA LYS A 713 16.83 -7.55 14.42
C LYS A 713 18.27 -7.09 14.16
N LYS A 714 18.81 -6.15 14.92
CA LYS A 714 20.26 -5.87 14.89
C LYS A 714 20.97 -6.60 16.01
#